data_3f89499b3f8f961d900776d88f54e9ec
#
_entry.id   3f89499b3f8f961d900776d88f54e9ec
#
_cell.length_a   1.000
_cell.length_b   1.000
_cell.length_c   1.000
_cell.angle_alpha   90.00
_cell.angle_beta   90.00
_cell.angle_gamma   90.00
#
_symmetry.space_group_name_H-M   'P 1'
#
loop_
_entity.id
_entity.type
_entity.pdbx_description
1 polymer ?
#
loop_
_entity_poly.entity_id
_entity_poly.type
_entity_poly.pdbx_seq_one_letter_code
_entity_poly.pdbx_strand_id
1 'polypeptide(L)'
;MASREGEVFHDAKDDAETEVFEDALDVSSPRIETRPADTVNVERAAEEATRALDLLLSNQFGEALKRMKPKAHESMYHALGQSTIMFMQAVLTIDMSDIKSAQEAIRQGVEVCNRMRRRTSAVARMLLRPDYNTYTMQEIHAELCYAECLLENAILTFVEDQSLVTFIKGGLKIRSCYQSYKECMQMLATRNWESSKEKEHFESGVHLGVGAFNLLISQLPSRILKLLEFIGFSGNKVLGLRELEDGCMMQDYLRGPLCSIVLVAYHTFVLYILGLGDGDLELSERLVKGLLTKYPKGVLSLFFNARMHQVKGQIENGINQYYEAIEAQNEWIPFHYICYWELLWCHCFRCDWDRAIETADILRKGCRWSKATYVYIQASCLYAKYREGSTEFMEEIVNLLRQVPGLKQKIAGKSIPIEKFVVKKSQKFFDNGQRLTLPVVEIMYMWNSFPMIGRNEKLLLQILGLVENALPEVSREKEMDERCVDDYCLAMLLKGVCMRYMGHPLQSEECFREVFKYEDQILEDTYLLPFAAAELGFLSMQQQQYPKAKEWLDKARNNYHDYLLESLVHFRIHSALKSLRTGGHLSPRSDPTTPSPTNSPFPSPLNTPTHGVVVNGFPFLSTSPGITKKVMHPPIPNAGEEGIVGAD
;
A
#
# COMPACT_ATOMS: atom_id res chain seq x y z
N MET A 1 -23.74 -7.09 40.42
CA MET A 1 -22.60 -7.78 39.86
C MET A 1 -21.73 -6.74 39.19
N ALA A 2 -20.88 -6.15 39.97
CA ALA A 2 -19.86 -5.19 39.54
C ALA A 2 -18.53 -5.78 39.97
N SER A 3 -17.56 -5.83 39.09
CA SER A 3 -16.13 -6.05 39.33
C SER A 3 -15.50 -6.92 38.23
N ARG A 4 -14.91 -6.26 37.22
CA ARG A 4 -13.83 -6.80 36.35
C ARG A 4 -13.34 -5.81 35.30
N GLU A 5 -13.24 -4.52 35.61
CA GLU A 5 -12.63 -3.51 34.71
C GLU A 5 -11.41 -2.78 35.29
N GLY A 6 -10.84 -3.30 36.38
CA GLY A 6 -9.76 -2.61 37.12
C GLY A 6 -8.33 -3.11 36.91
N GLU A 7 -8.12 -4.27 36.28
CA GLU A 7 -6.76 -4.91 36.29
C GLU A 7 -5.90 -4.71 35.04
N VAL A 8 -6.41 -4.11 33.95
CA VAL A 8 -5.65 -3.98 32.69
C VAL A 8 -4.80 -2.70 32.62
N PHE A 9 -4.99 -1.75 33.54
CA PHE A 9 -4.29 -0.45 33.51
C PHE A 9 -3.00 -0.38 34.35
N HIS A 10 -2.71 -1.37 35.20
CA HIS A 10 -1.51 -1.34 36.06
C HIS A 10 -0.25 -1.83 35.36
N ASP A 11 -0.33 -2.89 34.51
CA ASP A 11 0.85 -3.45 33.83
C ASP A 11 1.42 -2.54 32.72
N ALA A 12 0.60 -1.70 32.09
CA ALA A 12 1.09 -0.80 31.03
C ALA A 12 1.83 0.45 31.54
N LYS A 13 1.68 0.77 32.82
CA LYS A 13 2.42 1.87 33.47
C LYS A 13 3.81 1.46 33.92
N ASP A 14 3.93 0.25 34.43
CA ASP A 14 5.22 -0.25 34.94
C ASP A 14 6.24 -0.52 33.81
N ASP A 15 5.77 -1.06 32.65
CA ASP A 15 6.65 -1.27 31.49
C ASP A 15 7.09 0.06 30.83
N ALA A 16 6.23 1.08 30.81
CA ALA A 16 6.60 2.39 30.27
C ALA A 16 7.55 3.17 31.18
N GLU A 17 7.44 3.01 32.48
CA GLU A 17 8.39 3.59 33.45
C GLU A 17 9.74 2.87 33.40
N THR A 18 9.77 1.56 33.15
CA THR A 18 11.00 0.76 33.03
C THR A 18 11.81 1.14 31.77
N GLU A 19 11.17 1.32 30.61
CA GLU A 19 11.89 1.76 29.38
C GLU A 19 12.38 3.23 29.48
N VAL A 20 11.65 4.12 30.15
CA VAL A 20 12.10 5.50 30.44
C VAL A 20 13.23 5.50 31.45
N PHE A 21 13.27 4.51 32.34
CA PHE A 21 14.34 4.35 33.33
C PHE A 21 15.62 3.75 32.73
N GLU A 22 15.51 2.83 31.75
CA GLU A 22 16.67 2.31 31.01
C GLU A 22 17.34 3.38 30.13
N ASP A 23 16.56 4.25 29.46
CA ASP A 23 17.13 5.41 28.75
C ASP A 23 17.77 6.45 29.70
N ALA A 24 17.37 6.49 30.97
CA ALA A 24 17.94 7.38 31.99
C ALA A 24 19.19 6.79 32.68
N LEU A 25 19.31 5.45 32.71
CA LEU A 25 20.46 4.76 33.34
C LEU A 25 21.66 4.57 32.40
N ASP A 26 21.46 4.67 31.06
CA ASP A 26 22.55 4.51 30.09
C ASP A 26 23.46 5.77 29.94
N VAL A 27 23.30 6.75 30.83
CA VAL A 27 24.15 7.96 30.90
C VAL A 27 25.53 7.67 31.52
N SER A 28 25.75 6.48 32.13
CA SER A 28 26.97 6.15 32.85
C SER A 28 27.87 5.10 32.18
N SER A 29 27.60 4.67 30.96
CA SER A 29 28.56 3.84 30.24
C SER A 29 29.79 4.65 29.87
N PRO A 30 31.01 4.25 30.26
CA PRO A 30 32.23 4.98 29.95
C PRO A 30 32.35 5.06 28.43
N ARG A 31 32.71 6.26 27.90
CA ARG A 31 33.19 6.40 26.54
C ARG A 31 34.26 5.32 26.31
N ILE A 32 33.94 4.29 25.58
CA ILE A 32 34.94 3.44 24.98
C ILE A 32 35.66 4.37 24.01
N GLU A 33 36.87 4.77 24.36
CA GLU A 33 37.77 5.44 23.42
C GLU A 33 37.87 4.54 22.20
N THR A 34 37.08 4.88 21.17
CA THR A 34 37.22 4.26 19.87
C THR A 34 38.60 4.61 19.38
N ARG A 35 39.47 3.59 19.23
CA ARG A 35 40.61 3.67 18.33
C ARG A 35 40.14 4.45 17.09
N PRO A 36 40.99 5.28 16.48
CA PRO A 36 40.75 5.78 15.14
C PRO A 36 40.82 4.58 14.18
N ALA A 37 39.76 3.80 14.17
CA ALA A 37 39.46 2.85 13.12
C ALA A 37 39.26 3.69 11.86
N ASP A 38 39.88 3.32 10.80
CA ASP A 38 39.77 3.89 9.46
C ASP A 38 38.37 4.48 9.28
N THR A 39 38.30 5.81 9.22
CA THR A 39 37.08 6.54 8.98
C THR A 39 36.53 6.01 7.66
N VAL A 40 35.56 5.10 7.75
CA VAL A 40 34.83 4.66 6.55
C VAL A 40 34.30 5.93 5.92
N ASN A 41 34.87 6.32 4.79
CA ASN A 41 34.48 7.52 4.09
C ASN A 41 32.97 7.42 3.82
N VAL A 42 32.20 8.29 4.46
CA VAL A 42 30.73 8.30 4.42
C VAL A 42 30.24 8.37 2.98
N GLU A 43 30.87 9.21 2.17
CA GLU A 43 30.57 9.35 0.73
C GLU A 43 30.76 8.03 -0.01
N ARG A 44 31.88 7.35 0.19
CA ARG A 44 32.17 6.06 -0.44
C ARG A 44 31.17 4.99 0.00
N ALA A 45 30.80 4.96 1.28
CA ALA A 45 29.81 4.02 1.79
C ALA A 45 28.40 4.28 1.20
N ALA A 46 28.02 5.56 1.04
CA ALA A 46 26.78 5.94 0.38
C ALA A 46 26.78 5.57 -1.11
N GLU A 47 27.90 5.77 -1.82
CA GLU A 47 28.05 5.33 -3.20
C GLU A 47 27.99 3.80 -3.36
N GLU A 48 28.62 3.05 -2.43
CA GLU A 48 28.52 1.58 -2.44
C GLU A 48 27.07 1.11 -2.22
N ALA A 49 26.31 1.78 -1.34
CA ALA A 49 24.88 1.52 -1.14
C ALA A 49 24.04 1.91 -2.38
N THR A 50 24.36 3.01 -3.06
CA THR A 50 23.71 3.40 -4.31
C THR A 50 23.91 2.34 -5.40
N ARG A 51 25.13 1.82 -5.54
CA ARG A 51 25.42 0.71 -6.49
C ARG A 51 24.66 -0.56 -6.11
N ALA A 52 24.50 -0.85 -4.81
CA ALA A 52 23.69 -2.00 -4.37
C ALA A 52 22.20 -1.81 -4.70
N LEU A 53 21.68 -0.58 -4.56
CA LEU A 53 20.31 -0.27 -4.98
C LEU A 53 20.14 -0.40 -6.50
N ASP A 54 21.10 0.08 -7.30
CA ASP A 54 21.06 -0.08 -8.76
C ASP A 54 21.07 -1.56 -9.19
N LEU A 55 21.84 -2.42 -8.50
CA LEU A 55 21.80 -3.87 -8.68
C LEU A 55 20.44 -4.45 -8.33
N LEU A 56 19.88 -4.07 -7.18
CA LEU A 56 18.56 -4.51 -6.72
C LEU A 56 17.47 -4.14 -7.74
N LEU A 57 17.45 -2.89 -8.20
CA LEU A 57 16.48 -2.39 -9.17
C LEU A 57 16.72 -2.94 -10.60
N SER A 58 17.87 -3.55 -10.83
CA SER A 58 18.23 -4.28 -12.07
C SER A 58 18.11 -5.80 -11.93
N ASN A 59 17.36 -6.31 -10.94
CA ASN A 59 17.08 -7.72 -10.68
C ASN A 59 18.26 -8.57 -10.19
N GLN A 60 19.35 -7.96 -9.72
CA GLN A 60 20.53 -8.65 -9.20
C GLN A 60 20.50 -8.67 -7.66
N PHE A 61 19.48 -9.31 -7.09
CA PHE A 61 19.15 -9.23 -5.65
C PHE A 61 20.23 -9.83 -4.77
N GLY A 62 20.73 -11.02 -5.12
CA GLY A 62 21.78 -11.70 -4.38
C GLY A 62 23.11 -10.96 -4.45
N GLU A 63 23.43 -10.34 -5.58
CA GLU A 63 24.64 -9.54 -5.73
C GLU A 63 24.58 -8.24 -4.92
N ALA A 64 23.40 -7.61 -4.87
CA ALA A 64 23.18 -6.45 -4.01
C ALA A 64 23.40 -6.80 -2.53
N LEU A 65 22.84 -7.92 -2.06
CA LEU A 65 23.01 -8.38 -0.69
C LEU A 65 24.45 -8.78 -0.36
N LYS A 66 25.14 -9.49 -1.28
CA LYS A 66 26.56 -9.83 -1.14
C LYS A 66 27.46 -8.60 -0.99
N ARG A 67 27.10 -7.49 -1.63
CA ARG A 67 27.83 -6.23 -1.52
C ARG A 67 27.66 -5.56 -0.17
N MET A 68 26.46 -5.62 0.43
CA MET A 68 26.16 -4.96 1.70
C MET A 68 26.62 -5.76 2.93
N LYS A 69 26.34 -7.06 2.94
CA LYS A 69 26.51 -7.94 4.10
C LYS A 69 27.91 -7.93 4.76
N PRO A 70 29.04 -7.95 4.02
CA PRO A 70 30.36 -8.08 4.65
C PRO A 70 30.74 -6.92 5.60
N LYS A 71 30.26 -5.71 5.32
CA LYS A 71 30.57 -4.50 6.11
C LYS A 71 29.41 -4.00 6.96
N ALA A 72 28.34 -4.77 7.05
CA ALA A 72 27.12 -4.36 7.76
C ALA A 72 27.33 -4.18 9.28
N HIS A 73 28.36 -4.77 9.87
CA HIS A 73 28.71 -4.57 11.28
C HIS A 73 29.55 -3.32 11.56
N GLU A 74 30.14 -2.73 10.50
CA GLU A 74 31.12 -1.66 10.60
C GLU A 74 30.62 -0.33 10.03
N SER A 75 29.74 -0.37 9.05
CA SER A 75 29.28 0.80 8.29
C SER A 75 27.76 0.93 8.35
N MET A 76 27.26 2.11 8.71
CA MET A 76 25.82 2.41 8.77
C MET A 76 25.13 2.24 7.43
N TYR A 77 25.76 2.64 6.31
CA TYR A 77 25.16 2.49 4.98
C TYR A 77 25.09 1.04 4.51
N HIS A 78 26.07 0.21 4.91
CA HIS A 78 26.03 -1.22 4.62
C HIS A 78 25.00 -1.94 5.49
N ALA A 79 24.88 -1.56 6.76
CA ALA A 79 23.87 -2.09 7.67
C ALA A 79 22.46 -1.73 7.19
N LEU A 80 22.22 -0.47 6.85
CA LEU A 80 20.97 0.01 6.29
C LEU A 80 20.65 -0.67 4.95
N GLY A 81 21.61 -0.75 4.01
CA GLY A 81 21.42 -1.40 2.71
C GLY A 81 21.04 -2.88 2.86
N GLN A 82 21.69 -3.61 3.79
CA GLN A 82 21.31 -4.99 4.11
C GLN A 82 19.88 -5.04 4.68
N SER A 83 19.54 -4.20 5.66
CA SER A 83 18.21 -4.20 6.28
C SER A 83 17.12 -3.84 5.28
N THR A 84 17.35 -2.84 4.43
CA THR A 84 16.39 -2.40 3.40
C THR A 84 16.11 -3.52 2.38
N ILE A 85 17.13 -4.25 1.90
CA ILE A 85 16.95 -5.38 0.98
C ILE A 85 16.09 -6.46 1.64
N MET A 86 16.41 -6.84 2.88
CA MET A 86 15.65 -7.85 3.63
C MET A 86 14.25 -7.36 4.01
N PHE A 87 14.09 -6.08 4.33
CA PHE A 87 12.81 -5.43 4.54
C PHE A 87 11.92 -5.49 3.30
N MET A 88 12.45 -5.16 2.12
CA MET A 88 11.72 -5.27 0.87
C MET A 88 11.27 -6.71 0.61
N GLN A 89 12.14 -7.70 0.83
CA GLN A 89 11.77 -9.11 0.72
C GLN A 89 10.63 -9.45 1.69
N ALA A 90 10.73 -9.08 2.96
CA ALA A 90 9.73 -9.36 3.98
C ALA A 90 8.35 -8.73 3.66
N VAL A 91 8.33 -7.50 3.15
CA VAL A 91 7.09 -6.81 2.74
C VAL A 91 6.45 -7.49 1.52
N LEU A 92 7.27 -7.99 0.58
CA LEU A 92 6.78 -8.66 -0.63
C LEU A 92 6.25 -10.08 -0.36
N THR A 93 6.91 -10.81 0.56
CA THR A 93 6.53 -12.19 0.88
C THR A 93 5.43 -12.27 1.94
N ILE A 94 5.40 -11.30 2.88
CA ILE A 94 4.61 -11.35 4.12
C ILE A 94 4.82 -12.68 4.87
N ASP A 95 6.00 -13.28 4.70
CA ASP A 95 6.39 -14.52 5.37
C ASP A 95 7.01 -14.22 6.73
N MET A 96 6.58 -14.92 7.78
CA MET A 96 7.04 -14.68 9.14
C MET A 96 8.53 -14.93 9.33
N SER A 97 9.15 -15.81 8.53
CA SER A 97 10.59 -16.03 8.58
C SER A 97 11.36 -14.88 7.97
N ASP A 98 10.88 -14.32 6.86
CA ASP A 98 11.48 -13.16 6.22
C ASP A 98 11.30 -11.90 7.08
N ILE A 99 10.11 -11.73 7.70
CA ILE A 99 9.84 -10.62 8.64
C ILE A 99 10.82 -10.67 9.82
N LYS A 100 11.01 -11.83 10.47
CA LYS A 100 11.96 -11.98 11.58
C LYS A 100 13.40 -11.73 11.15
N SER A 101 13.80 -12.23 9.99
CA SER A 101 15.13 -12.02 9.44
C SER A 101 15.39 -10.55 9.13
N ALA A 102 14.42 -9.84 8.58
CA ALA A 102 14.49 -8.41 8.34
C ALA A 102 14.53 -7.60 9.64
N GLN A 103 13.71 -7.94 10.64
CA GLN A 103 13.75 -7.31 11.96
C GLN A 103 15.10 -7.47 12.65
N GLU A 104 15.75 -8.63 12.53
CA GLU A 104 17.07 -8.85 13.07
C GLU A 104 18.14 -8.00 12.36
N ALA A 105 18.08 -7.91 11.02
CA ALA A 105 18.98 -7.05 10.25
C ALA A 105 18.76 -5.55 10.59
N ILE A 106 17.51 -5.13 10.77
CA ILE A 106 17.16 -3.77 11.20
C ILE A 106 17.70 -3.50 12.61
N ARG A 107 17.54 -4.43 13.56
CA ARG A 107 18.09 -4.31 14.92
C ARG A 107 19.60 -4.10 14.89
N GLN A 108 20.31 -4.89 14.09
CA GLN A 108 21.74 -4.73 13.86
C GLN A 108 22.07 -3.35 13.27
N GLY A 109 21.31 -2.87 12.28
CA GLY A 109 21.45 -1.53 11.72
C GLY A 109 21.28 -0.43 12.76
N VAL A 110 20.27 -0.54 13.61
CA VAL A 110 20.05 0.38 14.76
C VAL A 110 21.25 0.39 15.70
N GLU A 111 21.83 -0.76 16.04
CA GLU A 111 23.01 -0.86 16.92
C GLU A 111 24.24 -0.20 16.30
N VAL A 112 24.50 -0.43 14.98
CA VAL A 112 25.60 0.21 14.26
C VAL A 112 25.44 1.73 14.24
N CYS A 113 24.25 2.23 13.90
CA CYS A 113 23.97 3.66 13.91
C CYS A 113 24.11 4.27 15.31
N ASN A 114 23.65 3.58 16.37
CA ASN A 114 23.75 4.04 17.75
C ASN A 114 25.20 4.18 18.24
N ARG A 115 26.16 3.43 17.71
CA ARG A 115 27.59 3.58 18.03
C ARG A 115 28.20 4.81 17.35
N MET A 116 27.64 5.27 16.26
CA MET A 116 28.19 6.33 15.41
C MET A 116 27.50 7.68 15.61
N ARG A 117 26.21 7.69 15.94
CA ARG A 117 25.45 8.93 16.16
C ARG A 117 25.80 9.61 17.47
N ARG A 118 25.69 10.93 17.50
CA ARG A 118 25.88 11.73 18.70
C ARG A 118 24.61 11.73 19.53
N ARG A 119 24.62 11.06 20.69
CA ARG A 119 23.50 11.05 21.63
C ARG A 119 23.49 12.35 22.43
N THR A 120 22.41 13.14 22.28
CA THR A 120 22.17 14.34 23.09
C THR A 120 20.96 14.06 23.97
N SER A 121 21.07 14.25 25.29
CA SER A 121 19.96 14.04 26.21
C SER A 121 18.77 14.95 25.85
N ALA A 122 17.53 14.50 26.08
CA ALA A 122 16.33 15.28 25.82
C ALA A 122 16.33 16.62 26.57
N VAL A 123 16.91 16.65 27.77
CA VAL A 123 17.06 17.86 28.57
C VAL A 123 18.09 18.82 27.96
N ALA A 124 19.22 18.31 27.47
CA ALA A 124 20.21 19.14 26.77
C ALA A 124 19.68 19.72 25.47
N ARG A 125 18.89 18.96 24.70
CA ARG A 125 18.20 19.45 23.48
C ARG A 125 17.18 20.56 23.76
N MET A 126 16.52 20.50 24.91
CA MET A 126 15.51 21.48 25.30
C MET A 126 16.16 22.79 25.81
N LEU A 127 17.30 22.71 26.45
CA LEU A 127 18.00 23.84 27.09
C LEU A 127 19.02 24.52 26.14
N LEU A 128 19.67 23.76 25.28
CA LEU A 128 20.74 24.23 24.39
C LEU A 128 20.39 23.84 22.96
N ARG A 129 20.23 24.81 22.05
CA ARG A 129 20.14 24.53 20.63
C ARG A 129 21.44 23.89 20.16
N PRO A 130 21.44 22.66 19.60
CA PRO A 130 22.67 22.04 19.14
C PRO A 130 23.31 22.87 18.01
N ASP A 131 24.63 23.09 18.09
CA ASP A 131 25.38 23.58 16.94
C ASP A 131 25.79 22.40 16.05
N TYR A 132 25.06 22.17 14.99
CA TYR A 132 25.30 21.06 14.07
C TYR A 132 26.59 21.21 13.24
N ASN A 133 27.25 22.39 13.23
CA ASN A 133 28.57 22.55 12.63
C ASN A 133 29.67 21.80 13.40
N THR A 134 29.41 21.49 14.68
CA THR A 134 30.32 20.70 15.53
C THR A 134 30.19 19.19 15.35
N TYR A 135 29.18 18.72 14.60
CA TYR A 135 28.96 17.30 14.33
C TYR A 135 29.81 16.83 13.17
N THR A 136 30.38 15.64 13.25
CA THR A 136 31.06 15.00 12.13
C THR A 136 30.05 14.54 11.08
N MET A 137 30.48 14.33 9.83
CA MET A 137 29.62 13.76 8.78
C MET A 137 29.11 12.38 9.16
N GLN A 138 29.96 11.57 9.83
CA GLN A 138 29.57 10.26 10.34
C GLN A 138 28.41 10.35 11.34
N GLU A 139 28.48 11.27 12.32
CA GLU A 139 27.41 11.46 13.31
C GLU A 139 26.08 11.87 12.67
N ILE A 140 26.13 12.75 11.65
CA ILE A 140 24.95 13.26 10.95
C ILE A 140 24.28 12.16 10.13
N HIS A 141 25.06 11.48 9.29
CA HIS A 141 24.52 10.38 8.46
C HIS A 141 24.07 9.19 9.29
N ALA A 142 24.68 8.97 10.48
CA ALA A 142 24.23 7.93 11.40
C ALA A 142 22.87 8.24 12.01
N GLU A 143 22.55 9.51 12.29
CA GLU A 143 21.20 9.89 12.74
C GLU A 143 20.14 9.63 11.66
N LEU A 144 20.44 9.93 10.40
CA LEU A 144 19.56 9.64 9.26
C LEU A 144 19.33 8.14 9.08
N CYS A 145 20.42 7.34 9.00
CA CYS A 145 20.31 5.88 8.85
C CYS A 145 19.57 5.23 10.03
N TYR A 146 19.77 5.75 11.25
CA TYR A 146 19.00 5.33 12.42
C TYR A 146 17.51 5.58 12.26
N ALA A 147 17.11 6.77 11.79
CA ALA A 147 15.71 7.12 11.56
C ALA A 147 15.08 6.20 10.49
N GLU A 148 15.80 5.88 9.41
CA GLU A 148 15.37 4.95 8.37
C GLU A 148 15.16 3.53 8.90
N CYS A 149 16.11 3.00 9.70
CA CYS A 149 15.95 1.69 10.35
C CYS A 149 14.72 1.65 11.27
N LEU A 150 14.45 2.75 12.01
CA LEU A 150 13.25 2.83 12.85
C LEU A 150 11.96 2.86 12.03
N LEU A 151 11.96 3.52 10.87
CA LEU A 151 10.82 3.54 9.95
C LEU A 151 10.53 2.15 9.38
N GLU A 152 11.56 1.45 8.89
CA GLU A 152 11.45 0.05 8.42
C GLU A 152 10.88 -0.85 9.51
N ASN A 153 11.40 -0.74 10.75
CA ASN A 153 10.92 -1.51 11.90
C ASN A 153 9.45 -1.21 12.22
N ALA A 154 9.05 0.06 12.18
CA ALA A 154 7.67 0.45 12.44
C ALA A 154 6.72 -0.14 11.39
N ILE A 155 7.10 -0.15 10.12
CA ILE A 155 6.31 -0.76 9.02
C ILE A 155 6.17 -2.27 9.22
N LEU A 156 7.28 -3.00 9.50
CA LEU A 156 7.22 -4.44 9.73
C LEU A 156 6.40 -4.80 10.98
N THR A 157 6.54 -4.03 12.06
CA THR A 157 5.72 -4.23 13.26
C THR A 157 4.23 -4.06 12.98
N PHE A 158 3.86 -3.11 12.13
CA PHE A 158 2.48 -2.92 11.70
C PHE A 158 1.97 -4.05 10.79
N VAL A 159 2.84 -4.59 9.93
CA VAL A 159 2.52 -5.76 9.09
C VAL A 159 2.35 -7.01 9.96
N GLU A 160 3.20 -7.19 10.99
CA GLU A 160 3.17 -8.35 11.89
C GLU A 160 1.95 -8.34 12.80
N ASP A 161 1.63 -7.22 13.45
CA ASP A 161 0.51 -7.10 14.40
C ASP A 161 -0.22 -5.75 14.28
N GLN A 162 -1.45 -5.80 13.78
CA GLN A 162 -2.35 -4.64 13.66
C GLN A 162 -3.14 -4.36 14.96
N SER A 163 -2.72 -4.91 16.12
CA SER A 163 -3.41 -4.68 17.39
C SER A 163 -3.13 -3.27 17.93
N LEU A 164 -4.12 -2.70 18.62
CA LEU A 164 -3.97 -1.40 19.27
C LEU A 164 -2.85 -1.41 20.32
N VAL A 165 -2.63 -2.53 21.00
CA VAL A 165 -1.59 -2.69 22.03
C VAL A 165 -0.20 -2.65 21.40
N THR A 166 0.03 -3.37 20.30
CA THR A 166 1.29 -3.33 19.55
C THR A 166 1.50 -1.95 18.93
N PHE A 167 0.43 -1.29 18.50
CA PHE A 167 0.50 0.09 18.01
C PHE A 167 0.92 1.08 19.11
N ILE A 168 0.46 0.91 20.35
CA ILE A 168 0.88 1.74 21.50
C ILE A 168 2.34 1.47 21.85
N LYS A 169 2.76 0.19 21.94
CA LYS A 169 4.18 -0.18 22.15
C LYS A 169 5.08 0.31 21.01
N GLY A 170 4.61 0.23 19.76
CA GLY A 170 5.27 0.81 18.59
C GLY A 170 5.28 2.34 18.58
N GLY A 171 4.35 2.99 19.27
CA GLY A 171 4.21 4.45 19.32
C GLY A 171 5.45 5.17 19.86
N LEU A 172 6.16 4.57 20.80
CA LEU A 172 7.42 5.12 21.31
C LEU A 172 8.53 5.05 20.22
N LYS A 173 8.62 3.95 19.50
CA LYS A 173 9.56 3.81 18.37
C LYS A 173 9.22 4.76 17.22
N ILE A 174 7.93 4.91 16.91
CA ILE A 174 7.44 5.89 15.93
C ILE A 174 7.77 7.31 16.37
N ARG A 175 7.65 7.62 17.66
CA ARG A 175 8.06 8.93 18.22
C ARG A 175 9.56 9.16 18.06
N SER A 176 10.40 8.17 18.36
CA SER A 176 11.86 8.27 18.19
C SER A 176 12.21 8.50 16.70
N CYS A 177 11.58 7.77 15.78
CA CYS A 177 11.71 7.96 14.34
C CYS A 177 11.37 9.40 13.93
N TYR A 178 10.22 9.92 14.37
CA TYR A 178 9.81 11.30 14.10
C TYR A 178 10.81 12.33 14.63
N GLN A 179 11.29 12.15 15.86
CA GLN A 179 12.27 13.05 16.47
C GLN A 179 13.59 13.06 15.69
N SER A 180 14.09 11.89 15.29
CA SER A 180 15.31 11.79 14.49
C SER A 180 15.16 12.46 13.12
N TYR A 181 14.05 12.27 12.40
CA TYR A 181 13.81 12.98 11.15
C TYR A 181 13.68 14.49 11.33
N LYS A 182 13.03 14.95 12.42
CA LYS A 182 12.96 16.36 12.75
C LYS A 182 14.35 16.95 13.01
N GLU A 183 15.22 16.21 13.67
CA GLU A 183 16.62 16.58 13.89
C GLU A 183 17.39 16.61 12.56
N CYS A 184 17.22 15.62 11.70
CA CYS A 184 17.81 15.60 10.35
C CYS A 184 17.38 16.80 9.50
N MET A 185 16.11 17.21 9.55
CA MET A 185 15.65 18.44 8.87
C MET A 185 16.36 19.70 9.41
N GLN A 186 16.56 19.78 10.72
CA GLN A 186 17.29 20.90 11.33
C GLN A 186 18.77 20.90 10.93
N MET A 187 19.41 19.73 10.92
CA MET A 187 20.78 19.57 10.42
C MET A 187 20.90 20.05 8.97
N LEU A 188 19.98 19.61 8.10
CA LEU A 188 19.98 20.00 6.69
C LEU A 188 19.87 21.52 6.51
N ALA A 189 19.00 22.16 7.31
CA ALA A 189 18.68 23.59 7.20
C ALA A 189 19.75 24.53 7.81
N THR A 190 20.50 24.08 8.82
CA THR A 190 21.33 24.99 9.63
C THR A 190 22.82 24.73 9.59
N ARG A 191 23.24 23.55 9.10
CA ARG A 191 24.65 23.21 8.97
C ARG A 191 25.29 23.86 7.74
N ASN A 192 26.54 24.29 7.87
CA ASN A 192 27.40 24.64 6.75
C ASN A 192 28.01 23.36 6.17
N TRP A 193 27.58 22.98 4.97
CA TRP A 193 28.02 21.75 4.31
C TRP A 193 29.31 22.01 3.51
N GLU A 194 30.34 21.20 3.79
CA GLU A 194 31.63 21.32 3.11
C GLU A 194 31.65 20.55 1.76
N SER A 195 30.96 19.40 1.72
CA SER A 195 30.82 18.58 0.51
C SER A 195 29.38 18.64 -0.01
N SER A 196 29.20 18.99 -1.30
CA SER A 196 27.88 19.00 -1.93
C SER A 196 27.34 17.57 -2.06
N LYS A 197 28.16 16.59 -2.38
CA LYS A 197 27.74 15.19 -2.52
C LYS A 197 27.24 14.58 -1.20
N GLU A 198 27.96 14.81 -0.11
CA GLU A 198 27.55 14.34 1.21
C GLU A 198 26.22 14.98 1.62
N LYS A 199 26.07 16.30 1.38
CA LYS A 199 24.80 17.01 1.59
C LYS A 199 23.68 16.37 0.79
N GLU A 200 23.85 16.13 -0.49
CA GLU A 200 22.83 15.63 -1.40
C GLU A 200 22.41 14.19 -1.07
N HIS A 201 23.37 13.33 -0.66
CA HIS A 201 23.05 12.01 -0.11
C HIS A 201 22.22 12.10 1.18
N PHE A 202 22.54 13.04 2.06
CA PHE A 202 21.77 13.28 3.28
C PHE A 202 20.39 13.86 2.97
N GLU A 203 20.31 14.88 2.13
CA GLU A 203 19.10 15.56 1.69
C GLU A 203 18.10 14.59 1.06
N SER A 204 18.56 13.74 0.13
CA SER A 204 17.71 12.70 -0.48
C SER A 204 17.10 11.75 0.55
N GLY A 205 17.81 11.44 1.64
CA GLY A 205 17.31 10.61 2.74
C GLY A 205 16.31 11.35 3.63
N VAL A 206 16.53 12.64 3.88
CA VAL A 206 15.56 13.47 4.61
C VAL A 206 14.26 13.55 3.83
N HIS A 207 14.32 13.80 2.52
CA HIS A 207 13.14 13.82 1.65
C HIS A 207 12.38 12.49 1.66
N LEU A 208 13.08 11.35 1.49
CA LEU A 208 12.44 10.04 1.56
C LEU A 208 11.78 9.80 2.92
N GLY A 209 12.53 10.00 3.99
CA GLY A 209 12.08 9.62 5.32
C GLY A 209 10.97 10.52 5.86
N VAL A 210 11.13 11.84 5.78
CA VAL A 210 10.09 12.80 6.19
C VAL A 210 8.86 12.63 5.31
N GLY A 211 9.06 12.45 4.00
CA GLY A 211 7.99 12.26 3.04
C GLY A 211 7.19 10.98 3.32
N ALA A 212 7.85 9.82 3.37
CA ALA A 212 7.21 8.54 3.62
C ALA A 212 6.54 8.49 5.00
N PHE A 213 7.21 8.99 6.05
CA PHE A 213 6.65 9.05 7.40
C PHE A 213 5.34 9.84 7.45
N ASN A 214 5.35 11.08 6.95
CA ASN A 214 4.16 11.94 6.96
C ASN A 214 3.03 11.36 6.11
N LEU A 215 3.37 10.77 4.98
CA LEU A 215 2.39 10.15 4.09
C LEU A 215 1.73 8.94 4.75
N LEU A 216 2.51 8.01 5.30
CA LEU A 216 2.01 6.82 6.00
C LEU A 216 1.12 7.18 7.20
N ILE A 217 1.59 8.05 8.09
CA ILE A 217 0.81 8.47 9.27
C ILE A 217 -0.51 9.12 8.83
N SER A 218 -0.50 9.93 7.76
CA SER A 218 -1.71 10.60 7.28
C SER A 218 -2.81 9.66 6.78
N GLN A 219 -2.50 8.39 6.51
CA GLN A 219 -3.46 7.38 6.06
C GLN A 219 -4.12 6.63 7.22
N LEU A 220 -3.61 6.77 8.44
CA LEU A 220 -4.12 6.03 9.59
C LEU A 220 -5.55 6.47 9.99
N PRO A 221 -6.37 5.57 10.54
CA PRO A 221 -7.70 5.90 11.02
C PRO A 221 -7.69 7.02 12.07
N SER A 222 -8.75 7.82 12.11
CA SER A 222 -8.84 9.00 12.98
C SER A 222 -8.68 8.70 14.48
N ARG A 223 -9.04 7.49 14.93
CA ARG A 223 -8.83 7.06 16.34
C ARG A 223 -7.34 6.95 16.65
N ILE A 224 -6.57 6.39 15.72
CA ILE A 224 -5.11 6.23 15.86
C ILE A 224 -4.43 7.59 15.72
N LEU A 225 -4.85 8.42 14.75
CA LEU A 225 -4.31 9.78 14.58
C LEU A 225 -4.46 10.62 15.85
N LYS A 226 -5.62 10.58 16.52
CA LYS A 226 -5.83 11.29 17.81
C LYS A 226 -4.90 10.79 18.91
N LEU A 227 -4.63 9.48 18.96
CA LEU A 227 -3.67 8.92 19.91
C LEU A 227 -2.24 9.43 19.60
N LEU A 228 -1.85 9.45 18.33
CA LEU A 228 -0.54 9.96 17.91
C LEU A 228 -0.39 11.46 18.16
N GLU A 229 -1.44 12.24 17.94
CA GLU A 229 -1.51 13.67 18.27
C GLU A 229 -1.34 13.90 19.79
N PHE A 230 -1.94 13.05 20.61
CA PHE A 230 -1.75 13.08 22.07
C PHE A 230 -0.28 12.78 22.47
N ILE A 231 0.42 11.91 21.74
CA ILE A 231 1.85 11.60 21.94
C ILE A 231 2.75 12.70 21.33
N GLY A 232 2.18 13.68 20.62
CA GLY A 232 2.85 14.89 20.16
C GLY A 232 3.34 14.87 18.71
N PHE A 233 2.73 14.07 17.84
CA PHE A 233 2.98 14.13 16.38
C PHE A 233 1.74 13.84 15.55
N SER A 234 1.68 14.46 14.38
CA SER A 234 0.60 14.31 13.39
C SER A 234 1.20 14.09 12.01
N GLY A 235 0.51 13.27 11.19
CA GLY A 235 0.88 13.11 9.79
C GLY A 235 0.37 14.28 8.93
N ASN A 236 1.24 14.84 8.12
CA ASN A 236 0.90 15.90 7.17
C ASN A 236 1.03 15.37 5.73
N LYS A 237 -0.11 15.00 5.11
CA LYS A 237 -0.15 14.48 3.74
C LYS A 237 0.50 15.44 2.73
N VAL A 238 0.24 16.75 2.82
CA VAL A 238 0.76 17.73 1.87
C VAL A 238 2.27 17.83 1.98
N LEU A 239 2.80 17.91 3.21
CA LEU A 239 4.23 17.89 3.45
C LEU A 239 4.85 16.58 2.93
N GLY A 240 4.23 15.43 3.24
CA GLY A 240 4.72 14.13 2.81
C GLY A 240 4.86 13.99 1.30
N LEU A 241 3.84 14.42 0.54
CA LEU A 241 3.87 14.40 -0.92
C LEU A 241 4.95 15.34 -1.49
N ARG A 242 5.03 16.57 -0.97
CA ARG A 242 6.01 17.55 -1.42
C ARG A 242 7.44 17.06 -1.19
N GLU A 243 7.76 16.57 0.00
CA GLU A 243 9.10 16.05 0.31
C GLU A 243 9.47 14.88 -0.62
N LEU A 244 8.53 13.96 -0.90
CA LEU A 244 8.78 12.88 -1.86
C LEU A 244 8.96 13.39 -3.29
N GLU A 245 8.19 14.40 -3.73
CA GLU A 245 8.34 15.02 -5.05
C GLU A 245 9.72 15.71 -5.19
N ASP A 246 10.17 16.45 -4.15
CA ASP A 246 11.49 17.07 -4.12
C ASP A 246 12.59 15.99 -4.17
N GLY A 247 12.44 14.89 -3.39
CA GLY A 247 13.35 13.75 -3.42
C GLY A 247 13.41 13.03 -4.79
N CYS A 248 12.29 13.00 -5.53
CA CYS A 248 12.27 12.42 -6.88
C CYS A 248 13.15 13.18 -7.89
N MET A 249 13.51 14.42 -7.64
CA MET A 249 14.42 15.18 -8.49
C MET A 249 15.88 14.75 -8.32
N MET A 250 16.18 13.98 -7.26
CA MET A 250 17.54 13.58 -6.86
C MET A 250 17.90 12.16 -7.34
N GLN A 251 17.63 11.82 -8.60
CA GLN A 251 17.73 10.45 -9.16
C GLN A 251 19.13 9.83 -9.14
N ASP A 252 20.17 10.64 -9.04
CA ASP A 252 21.56 10.19 -8.98
C ASP A 252 22.02 9.81 -7.56
N TYR A 253 21.20 10.12 -6.55
CA TYR A 253 21.47 9.82 -5.15
C TYR A 253 20.68 8.63 -4.65
N LEU A 254 21.17 7.99 -3.58
CA LEU A 254 20.67 6.71 -3.07
C LEU A 254 19.13 6.64 -2.92
N ARG A 255 18.48 7.71 -2.45
CA ARG A 255 17.05 7.68 -2.11
C ARG A 255 16.12 8.25 -3.19
N GLY A 256 16.64 8.89 -4.21
CA GLY A 256 15.83 9.47 -5.30
C GLY A 256 14.93 8.46 -6.01
N PRO A 257 15.46 7.32 -6.49
CA PRO A 257 14.62 6.26 -7.07
C PRO A 257 13.59 5.69 -6.09
N LEU A 258 13.91 5.61 -4.78
CA LEU A 258 12.98 5.14 -3.76
C LEU A 258 11.84 6.12 -3.53
N CYS A 259 12.08 7.44 -3.58
CA CYS A 259 11.02 8.45 -3.53
C CYS A 259 10.03 8.25 -4.69
N SER A 260 10.53 8.00 -5.90
CA SER A 260 9.69 7.72 -7.07
C SER A 260 8.83 6.47 -6.87
N ILE A 261 9.42 5.38 -6.36
CA ILE A 261 8.72 4.13 -6.06
C ILE A 261 7.61 4.35 -5.02
N VAL A 262 7.90 5.07 -3.93
CA VAL A 262 6.93 5.36 -2.87
C VAL A 262 5.76 6.19 -3.41
N LEU A 263 6.01 7.23 -4.21
CA LEU A 263 4.94 8.03 -4.81
C LEU A 263 4.09 7.23 -5.79
N VAL A 264 4.71 6.46 -6.67
CA VAL A 264 3.97 5.61 -7.63
C VAL A 264 3.13 4.58 -6.88
N ALA A 265 3.69 3.92 -5.86
CA ALA A 265 2.95 2.99 -5.02
C ALA A 265 1.77 3.67 -4.31
N TYR A 266 1.97 4.87 -3.77
CA TYR A 266 0.92 5.63 -3.12
C TYR A 266 -0.24 5.94 -4.10
N HIS A 267 0.06 6.51 -5.26
CA HIS A 267 -0.95 6.94 -6.22
C HIS A 267 -1.64 5.80 -6.96
N THR A 268 -0.97 4.63 -7.13
CA THR A 268 -1.51 3.51 -7.91
C THR A 268 -2.02 2.34 -7.06
N PHE A 269 -1.58 2.20 -5.81
CA PHE A 269 -2.05 1.16 -4.89
C PHE A 269 -2.82 1.72 -3.70
N VAL A 270 -2.19 2.57 -2.88
CA VAL A 270 -2.80 3.00 -1.61
C VAL A 270 -4.12 3.72 -1.86
N LEU A 271 -4.17 4.66 -2.81
CA LEU A 271 -5.39 5.40 -3.14
C LEU A 271 -6.45 4.54 -3.84
N TYR A 272 -6.07 3.45 -4.49
CA TYR A 272 -7.02 2.51 -5.13
C TYR A 272 -7.56 1.47 -4.15
N ILE A 273 -6.79 1.06 -3.13
CA ILE A 273 -7.24 0.09 -2.14
C ILE A 273 -7.98 0.78 -0.98
N LEU A 274 -7.39 1.83 -0.40
CA LEU A 274 -7.90 2.50 0.80
C LEU A 274 -8.60 3.85 0.53
N GLY A 275 -8.48 4.40 -0.68
CA GLY A 275 -8.99 5.70 -1.07
C GLY A 275 -10.15 5.63 -2.07
N LEU A 276 -10.29 6.69 -2.83
CA LEU A 276 -11.35 6.87 -3.83
C LEU A 276 -10.89 6.56 -5.25
N GLY A 277 -9.67 6.07 -5.46
CA GLY A 277 -9.08 5.85 -6.78
C GLY A 277 -8.70 7.15 -7.50
N ASP A 278 -8.38 8.19 -6.73
CA ASP A 278 -8.11 9.57 -7.16
C ASP A 278 -6.59 9.89 -7.21
N GLY A 279 -5.76 8.88 -7.47
CA GLY A 279 -4.32 9.04 -7.60
C GLY A 279 -3.91 9.95 -8.77
N ASP A 280 -2.81 10.71 -8.59
CA ASP A 280 -2.19 11.49 -9.67
C ASP A 280 -1.48 10.55 -10.65
N LEU A 281 -2.18 10.23 -11.74
CA LEU A 281 -1.67 9.30 -12.75
C LEU A 281 -0.68 9.97 -13.71
N GLU A 282 -0.73 11.29 -13.89
CA GLU A 282 0.23 12.02 -14.73
C GLU A 282 1.60 12.06 -14.07
N LEU A 283 1.65 12.40 -12.77
CA LEU A 283 2.87 12.32 -11.98
C LEU A 283 3.41 10.89 -11.98
N SER A 284 2.56 9.90 -11.69
CA SER A 284 2.96 8.50 -11.64
C SER A 284 3.55 8.01 -12.97
N GLU A 285 2.96 8.39 -14.11
CA GLU A 285 3.47 8.03 -15.44
C GLU A 285 4.84 8.64 -15.72
N ARG A 286 5.07 9.91 -15.37
CA ARG A 286 6.39 10.53 -15.49
C ARG A 286 7.44 9.81 -14.67
N LEU A 287 7.11 9.45 -13.42
CA LEU A 287 8.02 8.74 -12.51
C LEU A 287 8.31 7.31 -13.01
N VAL A 288 7.30 6.57 -13.45
CA VAL A 288 7.47 5.22 -14.03
C VAL A 288 8.33 5.28 -15.28
N LYS A 289 8.13 6.27 -16.16
CA LYS A 289 8.97 6.47 -17.35
C LYS A 289 10.44 6.73 -16.98
N GLY A 290 10.70 7.50 -15.91
CA GLY A 290 12.04 7.71 -15.37
C GLY A 290 12.67 6.40 -14.88
N LEU A 291 11.92 5.60 -14.11
CA LEU A 291 12.36 4.29 -13.63
C LEU A 291 12.67 3.32 -14.78
N LEU A 292 11.81 3.26 -15.82
CA LEU A 292 12.03 2.43 -17.00
C LEU A 292 13.23 2.89 -17.83
N THR A 293 13.51 4.19 -17.87
CA THR A 293 14.70 4.73 -18.54
C THR A 293 15.99 4.28 -17.85
N LYS A 294 16.00 4.32 -16.52
CA LYS A 294 17.18 3.93 -15.71
C LYS A 294 17.28 2.40 -15.55
N TYR A 295 16.15 1.71 -15.37
CA TYR A 295 16.06 0.26 -15.12
C TYR A 295 15.09 -0.40 -16.10
N PRO A 296 15.40 -0.49 -17.40
CA PRO A 296 14.44 -0.89 -18.45
C PRO A 296 13.95 -2.32 -18.33
N LYS A 297 14.72 -3.21 -17.71
CA LYS A 297 14.36 -4.61 -17.41
C LYS A 297 14.13 -4.86 -15.93
N GLY A 298 14.14 -3.82 -15.10
CA GLY A 298 13.92 -3.93 -13.67
C GLY A 298 12.47 -4.38 -13.40
N VAL A 299 12.32 -5.47 -12.64
CA VAL A 299 10.99 -6.05 -12.35
C VAL A 299 10.06 -5.05 -11.67
N LEU A 300 10.58 -4.17 -10.78
CA LEU A 300 9.80 -3.11 -10.14
C LEU A 300 9.33 -2.06 -11.16
N SER A 301 10.18 -1.67 -12.10
CA SER A 301 9.84 -0.71 -13.15
C SER A 301 8.74 -1.27 -14.07
N LEU A 302 8.87 -2.52 -14.49
CA LEU A 302 7.89 -3.22 -15.33
C LEU A 302 6.58 -3.43 -14.58
N PHE A 303 6.63 -3.83 -13.31
CA PHE A 303 5.47 -4.02 -12.46
C PHE A 303 4.66 -2.72 -12.29
N PHE A 304 5.33 -1.60 -11.98
CA PHE A 304 4.64 -0.32 -11.85
C PHE A 304 4.12 0.20 -13.19
N ASN A 305 4.79 -0.11 -14.31
CA ASN A 305 4.28 0.20 -15.64
C ASN A 305 3.01 -0.61 -15.95
N ALA A 306 3.01 -1.91 -15.64
CA ALA A 306 1.81 -2.75 -15.74
C ALA A 306 0.66 -2.19 -14.88
N ARG A 307 0.96 -1.81 -13.65
CA ARG A 307 -0.03 -1.20 -12.74
C ARG A 307 -0.57 0.12 -13.27
N MET A 308 0.25 0.96 -13.88
CA MET A 308 -0.18 2.18 -14.54
C MET A 308 -1.20 1.91 -15.64
N HIS A 309 -0.96 0.91 -16.50
CA HIS A 309 -1.91 0.50 -17.52
C HIS A 309 -3.21 -0.01 -16.90
N GLN A 310 -3.12 -0.84 -15.85
CA GLN A 310 -4.28 -1.39 -15.16
C GLN A 310 -5.16 -0.29 -14.55
N VAL A 311 -4.57 0.67 -13.80
CA VAL A 311 -5.34 1.75 -13.19
C VAL A 311 -5.90 2.75 -14.20
N LYS A 312 -5.36 2.79 -15.41
CA LYS A 312 -5.91 3.54 -16.55
C LYS A 312 -7.02 2.79 -17.32
N GLY A 313 -7.36 1.56 -16.92
CA GLY A 313 -8.33 0.71 -17.63
C GLY A 313 -7.78 0.08 -18.92
N GLN A 314 -6.46 0.17 -19.16
CA GLN A 314 -5.77 -0.41 -20.33
C GLN A 314 -5.31 -1.83 -20.02
N ILE A 315 -6.27 -2.72 -19.74
CA ILE A 315 -6.03 -4.02 -19.10
C ILE A 315 -5.13 -4.93 -19.95
N GLU A 316 -5.28 -4.94 -21.27
CA GLU A 316 -4.45 -5.75 -22.19
C GLU A 316 -2.96 -5.38 -22.06
N ASN A 317 -2.67 -4.08 -22.06
CA ASN A 317 -1.30 -3.60 -21.90
C ASN A 317 -0.76 -3.96 -20.51
N GLY A 318 -1.60 -3.85 -19.48
CA GLY A 318 -1.24 -4.27 -18.11
C GLY A 318 -0.88 -5.74 -18.05
N ILE A 319 -1.70 -6.63 -18.62
CA ILE A 319 -1.46 -8.08 -18.67
C ILE A 319 -0.10 -8.38 -19.33
N ASN A 320 0.16 -7.81 -20.51
CA ASN A 320 1.41 -8.04 -21.24
C ASN A 320 2.63 -7.61 -20.41
N GLN A 321 2.56 -6.46 -19.74
CA GLN A 321 3.65 -5.95 -18.92
C GLN A 321 3.84 -6.74 -17.63
N TYR A 322 2.79 -7.30 -17.02
CA TYR A 322 2.93 -8.21 -15.86
C TYR A 322 3.63 -9.50 -16.25
N TYR A 323 3.33 -10.09 -17.41
CA TYR A 323 4.07 -11.24 -17.91
C TYR A 323 5.53 -10.89 -18.23
N GLU A 324 5.81 -9.74 -18.83
CA GLU A 324 7.18 -9.27 -19.05
C GLU A 324 7.94 -9.11 -17.73
N ALA A 325 7.27 -8.61 -16.68
CA ALA A 325 7.86 -8.49 -15.35
C ALA A 325 8.17 -9.87 -14.73
N ILE A 326 7.32 -10.88 -14.94
CA ILE A 326 7.57 -12.25 -14.48
C ILE A 326 8.79 -12.83 -15.21
N GLU A 327 8.88 -12.66 -16.53
CA GLU A 327 9.98 -13.17 -17.36
C GLU A 327 11.33 -12.48 -17.09
N ALA A 328 11.29 -11.24 -16.55
CA ALA A 328 12.47 -10.43 -16.33
C ALA A 328 13.45 -10.98 -15.28
N GLN A 329 12.99 -11.82 -14.36
CA GLN A 329 13.85 -12.38 -13.29
C GLN A 329 13.27 -13.71 -12.75
N ASN A 330 14.18 -14.58 -12.25
CA ASN A 330 13.85 -15.85 -11.62
C ASN A 330 14.53 -16.03 -10.24
N GLU A 331 15.18 -15.00 -9.73
CA GLU A 331 15.90 -15.06 -8.45
C GLU A 331 14.93 -14.89 -7.27
N TRP A 332 13.97 -13.97 -7.39
CA TRP A 332 12.94 -13.72 -6.37
C TRP A 332 11.56 -14.19 -6.83
N ILE A 333 11.29 -15.48 -6.72
CA ILE A 333 9.99 -16.08 -7.08
C ILE A 333 8.79 -15.43 -6.37
N PRO A 334 8.85 -15.02 -5.08
CA PRO A 334 7.74 -14.30 -4.46
C PRO A 334 7.26 -13.07 -5.24
N PHE A 335 8.15 -12.42 -6.00
CA PHE A 335 7.76 -11.29 -6.85
C PHE A 335 6.82 -11.70 -7.99
N HIS A 336 6.97 -12.93 -8.52
CA HIS A 336 6.04 -13.46 -9.53
C HIS A 336 4.62 -13.53 -8.97
N TYR A 337 4.44 -13.91 -7.69
CA TYR A 337 3.10 -14.03 -7.09
C TYR A 337 2.40 -12.68 -6.96
N ILE A 338 3.13 -11.57 -6.80
CA ILE A 338 2.53 -10.24 -6.82
C ILE A 338 2.04 -9.90 -8.22
N CYS A 339 2.81 -10.23 -9.26
CA CYS A 339 2.37 -10.08 -10.64
C CYS A 339 1.15 -10.98 -10.96
N TYR A 340 1.17 -12.25 -10.53
CA TYR A 340 0.02 -13.15 -10.70
C TYR A 340 -1.21 -12.68 -9.95
N TRP A 341 -1.06 -12.03 -8.79
CA TRP A 341 -2.17 -11.44 -8.06
C TRP A 341 -2.85 -10.32 -8.87
N GLU A 342 -2.08 -9.45 -9.48
CA GLU A 342 -2.63 -8.40 -10.34
C GLU A 342 -3.18 -8.95 -11.67
N LEU A 343 -2.54 -9.98 -12.24
CA LEU A 343 -3.05 -10.71 -13.42
C LEU A 343 -4.40 -11.35 -13.15
N LEU A 344 -4.59 -11.97 -11.97
CA LEU A 344 -5.85 -12.56 -11.56
C LEU A 344 -6.98 -11.51 -11.63
N TRP A 345 -6.74 -10.31 -11.09
CA TRP A 345 -7.73 -9.22 -11.17
C TRP A 345 -7.95 -8.75 -12.60
N CYS A 346 -6.89 -8.61 -13.40
CA CYS A 346 -7.02 -8.23 -14.81
C CYS A 346 -7.90 -9.22 -15.60
N HIS A 347 -7.73 -10.52 -15.37
CA HIS A 347 -8.56 -11.55 -16.00
C HIS A 347 -10.00 -11.53 -15.47
N CYS A 348 -10.22 -11.32 -14.16
CA CYS A 348 -11.56 -11.13 -13.60
C CYS A 348 -12.27 -9.91 -14.20
N PHE A 349 -11.56 -8.77 -14.40
CA PHE A 349 -12.14 -7.57 -15.00
C PHE A 349 -12.62 -7.79 -16.44
N ARG A 350 -11.94 -8.68 -17.18
CA ARG A 350 -12.31 -9.06 -18.56
C ARG A 350 -13.36 -10.16 -18.62
N CYS A 351 -13.77 -10.73 -17.49
CA CYS A 351 -14.57 -11.94 -17.42
C CYS A 351 -13.92 -13.13 -18.18
N ASP A 352 -12.56 -13.16 -18.23
CA ASP A 352 -11.78 -14.26 -18.79
C ASP A 352 -11.58 -15.31 -17.71
N TRP A 353 -12.64 -16.10 -17.49
CA TRP A 353 -12.69 -17.02 -16.34
C TRP A 353 -11.64 -18.13 -16.43
N ASP A 354 -11.30 -18.60 -17.64
CA ASP A 354 -10.30 -19.65 -17.83
C ASP A 354 -8.92 -19.19 -17.32
N ARG A 355 -8.50 -18.01 -17.75
CA ARG A 355 -7.22 -17.42 -17.29
C ARG A 355 -7.25 -17.02 -15.82
N ALA A 356 -8.39 -16.57 -15.32
CA ALA A 356 -8.55 -16.27 -13.89
C ALA A 356 -8.41 -17.52 -13.03
N ILE A 357 -9.02 -18.65 -13.43
CA ILE A 357 -8.92 -19.95 -12.74
C ILE A 357 -7.49 -20.46 -12.75
N GLU A 358 -6.81 -20.46 -13.90
CA GLU A 358 -5.40 -20.85 -14.03
C GLU A 358 -4.51 -20.01 -13.11
N THR A 359 -4.69 -18.70 -13.12
CA THR A 359 -3.89 -17.76 -12.30
C THR A 359 -4.15 -17.94 -10.81
N ALA A 360 -5.40 -18.15 -10.41
CA ALA A 360 -5.77 -18.44 -9.02
C ALA A 360 -5.16 -19.77 -8.54
N ASP A 361 -5.08 -20.77 -9.40
CA ASP A 361 -4.46 -22.06 -9.09
C ASP A 361 -2.94 -21.94 -8.87
N ILE A 362 -2.24 -21.14 -9.69
CA ILE A 362 -0.82 -20.82 -9.48
C ILE A 362 -0.60 -20.18 -8.11
N LEU A 363 -1.42 -19.20 -7.75
CA LEU A 363 -1.36 -18.51 -6.46
C LEU A 363 -1.65 -19.46 -5.30
N ARG A 364 -2.69 -20.29 -5.40
CA ARG A 364 -3.08 -21.26 -4.38
C ARG A 364 -1.98 -22.27 -4.09
N LYS A 365 -1.28 -22.75 -5.12
CA LYS A 365 -0.20 -23.75 -5.01
C LYS A 365 1.10 -23.13 -4.51
N GLY A 366 1.48 -21.97 -5.01
CA GLY A 366 2.80 -21.39 -4.82
C GLY A 366 2.88 -20.31 -3.76
N CYS A 367 1.87 -19.44 -3.64
CA CYS A 367 1.88 -18.32 -2.73
C CYS A 367 1.47 -18.75 -1.30
N ARG A 368 2.21 -18.28 -0.30
CA ARG A 368 1.90 -18.59 1.12
C ARG A 368 0.88 -17.64 1.73
N TRP A 369 0.68 -16.46 1.14
CA TRP A 369 -0.25 -15.46 1.64
C TRP A 369 -1.70 -15.86 1.30
N SER A 370 -2.61 -15.68 2.24
CA SER A 370 -4.08 -15.76 2.07
C SER A 370 -4.63 -16.86 1.13
N LYS A 371 -4.20 -18.11 1.31
CA LYS A 371 -4.68 -19.25 0.51
C LYS A 371 -6.21 -19.37 0.48
N ALA A 372 -6.88 -19.05 1.59
CA ALA A 372 -8.34 -19.05 1.66
C ALA A 372 -8.96 -18.11 0.60
N THR A 373 -8.38 -16.94 0.38
CA THR A 373 -8.85 -15.98 -0.63
C THR A 373 -8.63 -16.50 -2.05
N TYR A 374 -7.48 -17.09 -2.35
CA TYR A 374 -7.22 -17.63 -3.69
C TYR A 374 -8.16 -18.78 -4.05
N VAL A 375 -8.37 -19.70 -3.11
CA VAL A 375 -9.31 -20.83 -3.29
C VAL A 375 -10.74 -20.32 -3.51
N TYR A 376 -11.16 -19.31 -2.74
CA TYR A 376 -12.48 -18.70 -2.91
C TYR A 376 -12.64 -18.02 -4.28
N ILE A 377 -11.63 -17.24 -4.73
CA ILE A 377 -11.69 -16.59 -6.04
C ILE A 377 -11.72 -17.64 -7.16
N GLN A 378 -10.90 -18.70 -7.08
CA GLN A 378 -10.92 -19.81 -8.03
C GLN A 378 -12.31 -20.43 -8.11
N ALA A 379 -12.92 -20.78 -6.98
CA ALA A 379 -14.27 -21.32 -6.92
C ALA A 379 -15.31 -20.35 -7.47
N SER A 380 -15.17 -19.04 -7.21
CA SER A 380 -16.07 -17.99 -7.72
C SER A 380 -15.99 -17.86 -9.24
N CYS A 381 -14.81 -17.96 -9.84
CA CYS A 381 -14.63 -17.96 -11.30
C CYS A 381 -15.19 -19.22 -11.95
N LEU A 382 -14.98 -20.40 -11.34
CA LEU A 382 -15.62 -21.66 -11.76
C LEU A 382 -17.15 -21.56 -11.66
N TYR A 383 -17.65 -20.92 -10.60
CA TYR A 383 -19.08 -20.68 -10.43
C TYR A 383 -19.64 -19.75 -11.51
N ALA A 384 -18.90 -18.74 -11.95
CA ALA A 384 -19.30 -17.90 -13.07
C ALA A 384 -19.42 -18.72 -14.37
N LYS A 385 -18.48 -19.62 -14.69
CA LYS A 385 -18.56 -20.54 -15.82
C LYS A 385 -19.74 -21.52 -15.69
N TYR A 386 -19.99 -22.04 -14.48
CA TYR A 386 -21.16 -22.88 -14.22
C TYR A 386 -22.46 -22.14 -14.57
N ARG A 387 -22.56 -20.87 -14.19
CA ARG A 387 -23.72 -20.01 -14.52
C ARG A 387 -23.86 -19.69 -16.02
N GLU A 388 -22.78 -19.79 -16.78
CA GLU A 388 -22.78 -19.71 -18.26
C GLU A 388 -23.17 -21.03 -18.95
N GLY A 389 -23.42 -22.11 -18.19
CA GLY A 389 -23.92 -23.39 -18.69
C GLY A 389 -22.93 -24.57 -18.59
N SER A 390 -21.75 -24.39 -18.04
CA SER A 390 -20.74 -25.45 -17.85
C SER A 390 -21.00 -26.22 -16.56
N THR A 391 -21.90 -27.20 -16.60
CA THR A 391 -22.40 -27.91 -15.39
C THR A 391 -21.39 -28.85 -14.74
N GLU A 392 -20.31 -29.22 -15.43
CA GLU A 392 -19.26 -30.13 -14.98
C GLU A 392 -18.44 -29.61 -13.78
N PHE A 393 -18.43 -28.30 -13.51
CA PHE A 393 -17.59 -27.69 -12.49
C PHE A 393 -18.16 -27.74 -11.06
N MET A 394 -19.42 -28.15 -10.86
CA MET A 394 -20.08 -28.05 -9.55
C MET A 394 -19.35 -28.86 -8.47
N GLU A 395 -18.88 -30.06 -8.79
CA GLU A 395 -18.14 -30.89 -7.83
C GLU A 395 -16.83 -30.23 -7.39
N GLU A 396 -16.08 -29.62 -8.32
CA GLU A 396 -14.85 -28.88 -8.02
C GLU A 396 -15.13 -27.64 -7.17
N ILE A 397 -16.18 -26.87 -7.50
CA ILE A 397 -16.62 -25.70 -6.73
C ILE A 397 -16.90 -26.10 -5.29
N VAL A 398 -17.68 -27.17 -5.06
CA VAL A 398 -18.01 -27.69 -3.73
C VAL A 398 -16.74 -28.07 -2.97
N ASN A 399 -15.81 -28.77 -3.63
CA ASN A 399 -14.55 -29.20 -3.03
C ASN A 399 -13.65 -28.03 -2.65
N LEU A 400 -13.56 -27.01 -3.48
CA LEU A 400 -12.78 -25.80 -3.19
C LEU A 400 -13.40 -24.99 -2.03
N LEU A 401 -14.70 -24.70 -2.08
CA LEU A 401 -15.36 -23.91 -1.04
C LEU A 401 -15.34 -24.63 0.32
N ARG A 402 -15.38 -25.96 0.37
CA ARG A 402 -15.23 -26.75 1.61
C ARG A 402 -13.86 -26.57 2.26
N GLN A 403 -12.80 -26.31 1.49
CA GLN A 403 -11.45 -26.11 2.00
C GLN A 403 -11.25 -24.70 2.63
N VAL A 404 -11.99 -23.69 2.16
CA VAL A 404 -11.77 -22.27 2.53
C VAL A 404 -11.71 -22.02 4.04
N PRO A 405 -12.62 -22.55 4.89
CA PRO A 405 -12.55 -22.34 6.34
C PRO A 405 -11.27 -22.85 6.99
N GLY A 406 -10.76 -24.02 6.53
CA GLY A 406 -9.55 -24.66 7.04
C GLY A 406 -8.26 -23.95 6.62
N LEU A 407 -8.29 -23.14 5.55
CA LEU A 407 -7.15 -22.41 5.02
C LEU A 407 -7.00 -21.00 5.64
N LYS A 408 -7.94 -20.60 6.50
CA LYS A 408 -7.95 -19.26 7.11
C LYS A 408 -6.70 -19.04 7.95
N GLN A 409 -5.96 -18.00 7.63
CA GLN A 409 -4.75 -17.60 8.32
C GLN A 409 -5.03 -16.61 9.46
N LYS A 410 -4.15 -16.65 10.45
CA LYS A 410 -4.13 -15.66 11.53
C LYS A 410 -2.76 -14.98 11.53
N ILE A 411 -2.76 -13.66 11.42
CA ILE A 411 -1.58 -12.84 11.65
C ILE A 411 -1.69 -12.31 13.07
N ALA A 412 -0.69 -12.59 13.92
CA ALA A 412 -0.72 -12.22 15.35
C ALA A 412 -2.03 -12.59 16.07
N GLY A 413 -2.56 -13.78 15.79
CA GLY A 413 -3.79 -14.27 16.43
C GLY A 413 -5.10 -13.72 15.83
N LYS A 414 -5.05 -12.72 14.93
CA LYS A 414 -6.23 -12.12 14.28
C LYS A 414 -6.37 -12.60 12.85
N SER A 415 -7.60 -12.89 12.44
CA SER A 415 -7.89 -13.25 11.05
C SER A 415 -7.92 -12.01 10.16
N ILE A 416 -7.35 -12.15 8.98
CA ILE A 416 -7.37 -11.10 7.93
C ILE A 416 -8.84 -10.79 7.57
N PRO A 417 -9.25 -9.52 7.47
CA PRO A 417 -10.65 -9.16 7.20
C PRO A 417 -11.25 -9.82 5.97
N ILE A 418 -10.51 -9.86 4.85
CA ILE A 418 -10.97 -10.51 3.61
C ILE A 418 -11.15 -12.02 3.78
N GLU A 419 -10.32 -12.69 4.60
CA GLU A 419 -10.49 -14.11 4.86
C GLU A 419 -11.71 -14.42 5.72
N LYS A 420 -12.09 -13.52 6.65
CA LYS A 420 -13.37 -13.64 7.36
C LYS A 420 -14.54 -13.59 6.38
N PHE A 421 -14.44 -12.69 5.41
CA PHE A 421 -15.46 -12.53 4.36
C PHE A 421 -15.58 -13.80 3.52
N VAL A 422 -14.49 -14.30 2.93
CA VAL A 422 -14.55 -15.47 2.05
C VAL A 422 -14.97 -16.75 2.79
N VAL A 423 -14.61 -16.89 4.08
CA VAL A 423 -15.08 -17.98 4.93
C VAL A 423 -16.59 -17.91 5.14
N LYS A 424 -17.14 -16.73 5.48
CA LYS A 424 -18.58 -16.57 5.66
C LYS A 424 -19.34 -16.83 4.36
N LYS A 425 -18.84 -16.33 3.22
CA LYS A 425 -19.44 -16.59 1.90
C LYS A 425 -19.38 -18.05 1.49
N SER A 426 -18.29 -18.75 1.82
CA SER A 426 -18.21 -20.21 1.60
C SER A 426 -19.23 -20.97 2.44
N GLN A 427 -19.47 -20.58 3.67
CA GLN A 427 -20.55 -21.15 4.50
C GLN A 427 -21.93 -20.87 3.90
N LYS A 428 -22.21 -19.60 3.55
CA LYS A 428 -23.47 -19.21 2.88
C LYS A 428 -23.78 -20.09 1.65
N PHE A 429 -22.76 -20.44 0.85
CA PHE A 429 -22.93 -21.35 -0.29
C PHE A 429 -23.58 -22.68 0.11
N PHE A 430 -23.12 -23.30 1.18
CA PHE A 430 -23.67 -24.58 1.67
C PHE A 430 -25.05 -24.40 2.32
N ASP A 431 -25.24 -23.33 3.10
CA ASP A 431 -26.50 -23.04 3.78
C ASP A 431 -27.62 -22.70 2.81
N ASN A 432 -27.27 -22.10 1.64
CA ASN A 432 -28.22 -21.73 0.58
C ASN A 432 -28.33 -22.79 -0.54
N GLY A 433 -28.11 -24.08 -0.23
CA GLY A 433 -28.29 -25.17 -1.21
C GLY A 433 -27.29 -25.11 -2.39
N GLN A 434 -26.04 -24.77 -2.11
CA GLN A 434 -24.93 -24.65 -3.06
C GLN A 434 -25.10 -23.50 -4.07
N ARG A 435 -25.58 -22.35 -3.58
CA ARG A 435 -25.83 -21.16 -4.41
C ARG A 435 -25.17 -19.91 -3.82
N LEU A 436 -24.65 -19.08 -4.72
CA LEU A 436 -24.15 -17.73 -4.44
C LEU A 436 -24.60 -16.76 -5.53
N THR A 437 -24.83 -15.53 -5.18
CA THR A 437 -25.16 -14.47 -6.11
C THR A 437 -23.91 -13.66 -6.43
N LEU A 438 -23.48 -13.68 -7.71
CA LEU A 438 -22.40 -12.87 -8.28
C LEU A 438 -21.09 -12.88 -7.44
N PRO A 439 -20.58 -14.04 -6.94
CA PRO A 439 -19.50 -14.06 -5.96
C PRO A 439 -18.20 -13.42 -6.47
N VAL A 440 -17.88 -13.54 -7.78
CA VAL A 440 -16.70 -12.91 -8.35
C VAL A 440 -16.85 -11.39 -8.49
N VAL A 441 -18.04 -10.88 -8.82
CA VAL A 441 -18.31 -9.44 -8.91
C VAL A 441 -18.34 -8.82 -7.51
N GLU A 442 -18.92 -9.54 -6.55
CA GLU A 442 -18.94 -9.14 -5.14
C GLU A 442 -17.52 -8.97 -4.59
N ILE A 443 -16.63 -9.95 -4.77
CA ILE A 443 -15.26 -9.83 -4.26
C ILE A 443 -14.44 -8.77 -5.01
N MET A 444 -14.67 -8.54 -6.31
CA MET A 444 -14.09 -7.41 -7.04
C MET A 444 -14.53 -6.06 -6.43
N TYR A 445 -15.80 -5.94 -6.05
CA TYR A 445 -16.31 -4.75 -5.39
C TYR A 445 -15.69 -4.56 -3.99
N MET A 446 -15.61 -5.63 -3.21
CA MET A 446 -14.97 -5.60 -1.89
C MET A 446 -13.48 -5.22 -1.98
N TRP A 447 -12.77 -5.63 -3.04
CA TRP A 447 -11.39 -5.25 -3.31
C TRP A 447 -11.23 -3.85 -3.91
N ASN A 448 -12.32 -3.08 -4.01
CA ASN A 448 -12.36 -1.73 -4.59
C ASN A 448 -11.84 -1.66 -6.04
N SER A 449 -12.21 -2.63 -6.87
CA SER A 449 -11.74 -2.72 -8.27
C SER A 449 -12.46 -1.75 -9.22
N PHE A 450 -13.66 -1.28 -8.87
CA PHE A 450 -14.49 -0.46 -9.75
C PHE A 450 -13.89 0.89 -10.16
N PRO A 451 -13.03 1.58 -9.38
CA PRO A 451 -12.28 2.74 -9.88
C PRO A 451 -11.40 2.45 -11.11
N MET A 452 -10.97 1.20 -11.30
CA MET A 452 -10.19 0.76 -12.47
C MET A 452 -11.12 0.29 -13.58
N ILE A 453 -12.09 -0.57 -13.27
CA ILE A 453 -13.08 -1.10 -14.23
C ILE A 453 -13.85 0.05 -14.88
N GLY A 454 -14.29 1.03 -14.11
CA GLY A 454 -15.08 2.18 -14.58
C GLY A 454 -14.35 3.13 -15.54
N ARG A 455 -13.03 2.95 -15.72
CA ARG A 455 -12.26 3.69 -16.75
C ARG A 455 -12.31 3.05 -18.14
N ASN A 456 -12.94 1.89 -18.26
CA ASN A 456 -13.10 1.17 -19.51
C ASN A 456 -14.56 0.73 -19.65
N GLU A 457 -15.28 1.42 -20.50
CA GLU A 457 -16.72 1.20 -20.72
C GLU A 457 -17.05 -0.24 -21.09
N LYS A 458 -16.20 -0.89 -21.92
CA LYS A 458 -16.41 -2.28 -22.34
C LYS A 458 -16.38 -3.24 -21.15
N LEU A 459 -15.42 -3.08 -20.24
CA LEU A 459 -15.32 -3.90 -19.03
C LEU A 459 -16.53 -3.67 -18.13
N LEU A 460 -16.91 -2.41 -17.97
CA LEU A 460 -18.04 -2.03 -17.10
C LEU A 460 -19.36 -2.60 -17.64
N LEU A 461 -19.58 -2.57 -18.97
CA LEU A 461 -20.75 -3.17 -19.60
C LEU A 461 -20.78 -4.70 -19.45
N GLN A 462 -19.62 -5.37 -19.53
CA GLN A 462 -19.56 -6.82 -19.28
C GLN A 462 -19.98 -7.16 -17.86
N ILE A 463 -19.46 -6.44 -16.85
CA ILE A 463 -19.84 -6.64 -15.45
C ILE A 463 -21.32 -6.31 -15.21
N LEU A 464 -21.82 -5.21 -15.79
CA LEU A 464 -23.25 -4.86 -15.71
C LEU A 464 -24.13 -5.97 -16.30
N GLY A 465 -23.72 -6.55 -17.43
CA GLY A 465 -24.44 -7.67 -18.05
C GLY A 465 -24.56 -8.88 -17.12
N LEU A 466 -23.51 -9.22 -16.37
CA LEU A 466 -23.59 -10.29 -15.36
C LEU A 466 -24.61 -9.97 -14.26
N VAL A 467 -24.64 -8.71 -13.78
CA VAL A 467 -25.57 -8.26 -12.74
C VAL A 467 -27.00 -8.27 -13.26
N GLU A 468 -27.26 -7.78 -14.48
CA GLU A 468 -28.58 -7.73 -15.09
C GLU A 468 -29.12 -9.12 -15.42
N ASN A 469 -28.27 -10.07 -15.76
CA ASN A 469 -28.65 -11.47 -15.99
C ASN A 469 -29.06 -12.18 -14.68
N ALA A 470 -28.49 -11.79 -13.53
CA ALA A 470 -28.85 -12.37 -12.23
C ALA A 470 -30.13 -11.76 -11.63
N LEU A 471 -30.43 -10.48 -11.92
CA LEU A 471 -31.54 -9.74 -11.30
C LEU A 471 -32.92 -10.39 -11.43
N PRO A 472 -33.37 -10.93 -12.57
CA PRO A 472 -34.69 -11.55 -12.69
C PRO A 472 -34.88 -12.78 -11.78
N GLU A 473 -33.82 -13.53 -11.54
CA GLU A 473 -33.83 -14.70 -10.66
C GLU A 473 -33.94 -14.26 -9.21
N VAL A 474 -33.01 -13.43 -8.71
CA VAL A 474 -33.01 -12.98 -7.31
C VAL A 474 -34.25 -12.12 -6.98
N SER A 475 -34.83 -11.42 -7.97
CA SER A 475 -36.09 -10.67 -7.78
C SER A 475 -37.29 -11.58 -7.52
N ARG A 476 -37.35 -12.74 -8.17
CA ARG A 476 -38.41 -13.74 -7.92
C ARG A 476 -38.18 -14.47 -6.61
N GLU A 477 -36.94 -14.82 -6.32
CA GLU A 477 -36.58 -15.61 -5.13
C GLU A 477 -36.82 -14.87 -3.82
N LYS A 478 -36.55 -13.55 -3.77
CA LYS A 478 -36.86 -12.74 -2.56
C LYS A 478 -38.34 -12.71 -2.20
N GLU A 479 -39.23 -12.93 -3.18
CA GLU A 479 -40.68 -13.00 -2.93
C GLU A 479 -41.12 -14.36 -2.36
N MET A 480 -40.27 -15.39 -2.54
CA MET A 480 -40.54 -16.76 -2.14
C MET A 480 -39.81 -17.16 -0.84
N ASP A 481 -38.65 -16.57 -0.57
CA ASP A 481 -37.80 -16.88 0.60
C ASP A 481 -37.11 -15.60 1.10
N GLU A 482 -37.39 -15.21 2.34
CA GLU A 482 -36.82 -14.02 2.99
C GLU A 482 -35.25 -14.07 3.03
N ARG A 483 -34.65 -15.27 3.04
CA ARG A 483 -33.20 -15.44 3.00
C ARG A 483 -32.57 -14.98 1.70
N CYS A 484 -33.35 -14.88 0.61
CA CYS A 484 -32.91 -14.40 -0.69
C CYS A 484 -32.94 -12.87 -0.84
N VAL A 485 -33.41 -12.14 0.18
CA VAL A 485 -33.43 -10.68 0.19
C VAL A 485 -32.02 -10.10 0.12
N ASP A 486 -31.06 -10.70 0.85
CA ASP A 486 -29.66 -10.29 0.82
C ASP A 486 -29.07 -10.38 -0.59
N ASP A 487 -29.42 -11.43 -1.35
CA ASP A 487 -28.95 -11.65 -2.71
C ASP A 487 -29.50 -10.62 -3.70
N TYR A 488 -30.79 -10.25 -3.53
CA TYR A 488 -31.38 -9.16 -4.31
C TYR A 488 -30.74 -7.81 -3.98
N CYS A 489 -30.54 -7.50 -2.71
CA CYS A 489 -29.91 -6.27 -2.25
C CYS A 489 -28.46 -6.18 -2.73
N LEU A 490 -27.72 -7.30 -2.77
CA LEU A 490 -26.37 -7.36 -3.36
C LEU A 490 -26.39 -7.02 -4.86
N ALA A 491 -27.31 -7.63 -5.63
CA ALA A 491 -27.42 -7.35 -7.05
C ALA A 491 -27.78 -5.87 -7.31
N MET A 492 -28.69 -5.29 -6.50
CA MET A 492 -29.03 -3.87 -6.59
C MET A 492 -27.86 -2.96 -6.22
N LEU A 493 -27.08 -3.28 -5.17
CA LEU A 493 -25.87 -2.55 -4.81
C LEU A 493 -24.86 -2.54 -5.98
N LEU A 494 -24.57 -3.72 -6.55
CA LEU A 494 -23.63 -3.87 -7.66
C LEU A 494 -24.11 -3.15 -8.91
N LYS A 495 -25.42 -3.22 -9.24
CA LYS A 495 -26.01 -2.44 -10.33
C LYS A 495 -25.82 -0.94 -10.11
N GLY A 496 -26.14 -0.45 -8.91
CA GLY A 496 -25.97 0.95 -8.55
C GLY A 496 -24.52 1.43 -8.72
N VAL A 497 -23.54 0.59 -8.36
CA VAL A 497 -22.12 0.89 -8.56
C VAL A 497 -21.78 0.98 -10.05
N CYS A 498 -22.23 0.02 -10.88
CA CYS A 498 -22.04 0.09 -12.33
C CYS A 498 -22.65 1.38 -12.89
N MET A 499 -23.89 1.71 -12.55
CA MET A 499 -24.58 2.92 -13.00
C MET A 499 -23.83 4.20 -12.59
N ARG A 500 -23.26 4.24 -11.38
CA ARG A 500 -22.46 5.37 -10.93
C ARG A 500 -21.22 5.60 -11.79
N TYR A 501 -20.50 4.54 -12.14
CA TYR A 501 -19.31 4.63 -12.99
C TYR A 501 -19.63 4.86 -14.47
N MET A 502 -20.85 4.50 -14.93
CA MET A 502 -21.36 4.84 -16.26
C MET A 502 -21.87 6.28 -16.38
N GLY A 503 -21.91 7.03 -15.27
CA GLY A 503 -22.43 8.40 -15.28
C GLY A 503 -23.97 8.49 -15.34
N HIS A 504 -24.66 7.48 -14.80
CA HIS A 504 -26.12 7.44 -14.67
C HIS A 504 -26.56 7.66 -13.21
N PRO A 505 -26.46 8.91 -12.69
CA PRO A 505 -26.62 9.18 -11.27
C PRO A 505 -28.02 8.87 -10.72
N LEU A 506 -29.09 9.08 -11.50
CA LEU A 506 -30.46 8.83 -11.07
C LEU A 506 -30.72 7.33 -10.86
N GLN A 507 -30.34 6.51 -11.84
CA GLN A 507 -30.46 5.06 -11.76
C GLN A 507 -29.59 4.48 -10.65
N SER A 508 -28.39 5.04 -10.48
CA SER A 508 -27.49 4.67 -9.39
C SER A 508 -28.11 4.96 -8.01
N GLU A 509 -28.66 6.17 -7.81
CA GLU A 509 -29.32 6.56 -6.56
C GLU A 509 -30.54 5.67 -6.28
N GLU A 510 -31.34 5.36 -7.30
CA GLU A 510 -32.49 4.47 -7.20
C GLU A 510 -32.08 3.07 -6.72
N CYS A 511 -31.04 2.49 -7.34
CA CYS A 511 -30.52 1.18 -6.94
C CYS A 511 -30.03 1.16 -5.48
N PHE A 512 -29.29 2.17 -5.03
CA PHE A 512 -28.84 2.22 -3.65
C PHE A 512 -29.97 2.45 -2.65
N ARG A 513 -30.96 3.26 -3.01
CA ARG A 513 -32.16 3.48 -2.17
C ARG A 513 -33.03 2.25 -2.08
N GLU A 514 -33.07 1.42 -3.12
CA GLU A 514 -33.80 0.15 -3.10
C GLU A 514 -33.31 -0.77 -1.98
N VAL A 515 -31.97 -0.83 -1.74
CA VAL A 515 -31.39 -1.64 -0.66
C VAL A 515 -31.98 -1.26 0.71
N PHE A 516 -32.22 0.04 0.98
CA PHE A 516 -32.77 0.51 2.26
C PHE A 516 -34.24 0.13 2.47
N LYS A 517 -35.00 -0.21 1.42
CA LYS A 517 -36.37 -0.70 1.60
C LYS A 517 -36.46 -2.05 2.32
N TYR A 518 -35.32 -2.78 2.31
CA TYR A 518 -35.21 -4.10 2.93
C TYR A 518 -34.32 -4.08 4.18
N GLU A 519 -34.11 -2.91 4.82
CA GLU A 519 -33.19 -2.73 5.95
C GLU A 519 -33.45 -3.75 7.08
N ASP A 520 -34.73 -3.98 7.43
CA ASP A 520 -35.14 -4.90 8.48
C ASP A 520 -35.15 -6.39 8.03
N GLN A 521 -34.95 -6.67 6.74
CA GLN A 521 -35.00 -8.01 6.15
C GLN A 521 -33.64 -8.56 5.76
N ILE A 522 -32.58 -7.73 5.77
CA ILE A 522 -31.21 -8.16 5.53
C ILE A 522 -30.71 -8.91 6.77
N LEU A 523 -30.43 -10.22 6.62
CA LEU A 523 -30.13 -11.11 7.74
C LEU A 523 -28.63 -11.41 7.88
N GLU A 524 -27.96 -11.75 6.79
CA GLU A 524 -26.58 -12.27 6.83
C GLU A 524 -25.56 -11.24 6.34
N ASP A 525 -25.85 -10.56 5.23
CA ASP A 525 -24.94 -9.66 4.55
C ASP A 525 -25.14 -8.20 5.05
N THR A 526 -25.07 -8.01 6.36
CA THR A 526 -25.32 -6.72 7.04
C THR A 526 -24.42 -5.58 6.55
N TYR A 527 -23.33 -5.87 5.84
CA TYR A 527 -22.46 -4.87 5.20
C TYR A 527 -23.19 -4.14 4.05
N LEU A 528 -24.25 -4.67 3.46
CA LEU A 528 -24.94 -4.08 2.29
C LEU A 528 -25.46 -2.67 2.59
N LEU A 529 -26.00 -2.44 3.78
CA LEU A 529 -26.53 -1.13 4.18
C LEU A 529 -25.45 -0.06 4.32
N PRO A 530 -24.37 -0.25 5.11
CA PRO A 530 -23.31 0.75 5.21
C PRO A 530 -22.56 0.98 3.89
N PHE A 531 -22.43 -0.06 3.05
CA PHE A 531 -21.83 0.12 1.72
C PHE A 531 -22.76 0.91 0.79
N ALA A 532 -24.09 0.64 0.77
CA ALA A 532 -25.06 1.43 0.01
C ALA A 532 -25.09 2.91 0.46
N ALA A 533 -25.02 3.15 1.78
CA ALA A 533 -24.94 4.51 2.33
C ALA A 533 -23.63 5.22 1.90
N ALA A 534 -22.50 4.52 1.95
CA ALA A 534 -21.23 5.07 1.49
C ALA A 534 -21.25 5.42 -0.01
N GLU A 535 -21.83 4.54 -0.84
CA GLU A 535 -21.98 4.78 -2.29
C GLU A 535 -22.91 5.97 -2.59
N LEU A 536 -24.01 6.18 -1.83
CA LEU A 536 -24.83 7.40 -1.92
C LEU A 536 -24.02 8.65 -1.54
N GLY A 537 -23.13 8.54 -0.56
CA GLY A 537 -22.20 9.59 -0.19
C GLY A 537 -21.23 9.91 -1.32
N PHE A 538 -20.59 8.90 -1.93
CA PHE A 538 -19.67 9.08 -3.05
C PHE A 538 -20.38 9.62 -4.30
N LEU A 539 -21.61 9.16 -4.60
CA LEU A 539 -22.43 9.68 -5.67
C LEU A 539 -22.76 11.17 -5.45
N SER A 540 -23.15 11.54 -4.24
CA SER A 540 -23.45 12.94 -3.88
C SER A 540 -22.20 13.83 -4.00
N MET A 541 -20.98 13.30 -3.69
CA MET A 541 -19.73 14.01 -3.95
C MET A 541 -19.50 14.26 -5.43
N GLN A 542 -19.71 13.26 -6.29
CA GLN A 542 -19.59 13.39 -7.75
C GLN A 542 -20.57 14.43 -8.30
N GLN A 543 -21.75 14.56 -7.71
CA GLN A 543 -22.76 15.57 -8.05
C GLN A 543 -22.50 16.94 -7.38
N GLN A 544 -21.40 17.09 -6.63
CA GLN A 544 -21.08 18.32 -5.87
C GLN A 544 -22.12 18.69 -4.80
N GLN A 545 -22.95 17.74 -4.36
CA GLN A 545 -23.94 17.88 -3.29
C GLN A 545 -23.28 17.62 -1.93
N TYR A 546 -22.31 18.44 -1.54
CA TYR A 546 -21.45 18.21 -0.39
C TYR A 546 -22.16 18.02 0.97
N PRO A 547 -23.23 18.79 1.30
CA PRO A 547 -23.98 18.56 2.53
C PRO A 547 -24.62 17.17 2.57
N LYS A 548 -25.26 16.75 1.46
CA LYS A 548 -25.88 15.43 1.31
C LYS A 548 -24.83 14.31 1.33
N ALA A 549 -23.70 14.54 0.69
CA ALA A 549 -22.57 13.61 0.73
C ALA A 549 -22.10 13.36 2.17
N LYS A 550 -21.91 14.45 2.93
CA LYS A 550 -21.50 14.35 4.34
C LYS A 550 -22.51 13.59 5.18
N GLU A 551 -23.81 13.84 5.02
CA GLU A 551 -24.89 13.15 5.74
C GLU A 551 -24.84 11.63 5.50
N TRP A 552 -24.77 11.19 4.23
CA TRP A 552 -24.70 9.78 3.88
C TRP A 552 -23.41 9.11 4.38
N LEU A 553 -22.25 9.77 4.26
CA LEU A 553 -20.99 9.25 4.75
C LEU A 553 -20.96 9.15 6.28
N ASP A 554 -21.56 10.12 6.98
CA ASP A 554 -21.68 10.08 8.44
C ASP A 554 -22.67 8.98 8.87
N LYS A 555 -23.79 8.76 8.14
CA LYS A 555 -24.71 7.63 8.36
C LYS A 555 -23.97 6.29 8.18
N ALA A 556 -23.24 6.11 7.08
CA ALA A 556 -22.48 4.89 6.81
C ALA A 556 -21.46 4.55 7.91
N ARG A 557 -20.83 5.58 8.50
CA ARG A 557 -19.80 5.42 9.52
C ARG A 557 -20.33 5.19 10.92
N ASN A 558 -21.47 5.81 11.28
CA ASN A 558 -21.90 5.93 12.67
C ASN A 558 -23.10 5.06 13.02
N ASN A 559 -23.93 4.65 12.04
CA ASN A 559 -25.17 3.94 12.30
C ASN A 559 -25.05 2.42 12.17
N TYR A 560 -23.95 1.92 11.61
CA TYR A 560 -23.72 0.50 11.36
C TYR A 560 -22.39 0.05 11.95
N HIS A 561 -22.38 -1.10 12.63
CA HIS A 561 -21.21 -1.64 13.34
C HIS A 561 -21.14 -3.16 13.21
N ASP A 562 -19.95 -3.73 13.45
CA ASP A 562 -19.71 -5.17 13.54
C ASP A 562 -20.05 -5.97 12.26
N TYR A 563 -19.96 -5.32 11.09
CA TYR A 563 -20.17 -5.97 9.81
C TYR A 563 -18.86 -6.36 9.12
N LEU A 564 -18.94 -7.24 8.12
CA LEU A 564 -17.77 -7.68 7.36
C LEU A 564 -17.12 -6.52 6.60
N LEU A 565 -15.79 -6.47 6.64
CA LEU A 565 -14.98 -5.45 5.94
C LEU A 565 -15.25 -4.00 6.37
N GLU A 566 -15.78 -3.79 7.58
CA GLU A 566 -16.04 -2.46 8.16
C GLU A 566 -14.82 -1.53 8.07
N SER A 567 -13.63 -2.03 8.41
CA SER A 567 -12.40 -1.23 8.33
C SER A 567 -12.12 -0.71 6.93
N LEU A 568 -12.39 -1.52 5.89
CA LEU A 568 -12.12 -1.16 4.50
C LEU A 568 -12.99 0.01 4.03
N VAL A 569 -14.30 -0.07 4.26
CA VAL A 569 -15.22 1.02 3.89
C VAL A 569 -14.98 2.27 4.73
N HIS A 570 -14.58 2.12 6.00
CA HIS A 570 -14.23 3.24 6.87
C HIS A 570 -13.00 4.03 6.38
N PHE A 571 -12.00 3.37 5.79
CA PHE A 571 -10.89 4.08 5.14
C PHE A 571 -11.37 4.93 3.96
N ARG A 572 -12.24 4.38 3.10
CA ARG A 572 -12.83 5.11 1.97
C ARG A 572 -13.69 6.30 2.44
N ILE A 573 -14.54 6.09 3.45
CA ILE A 573 -15.36 7.14 4.07
C ILE A 573 -14.46 8.23 4.68
N HIS A 574 -13.39 7.84 5.39
CA HIS A 574 -12.45 8.81 5.96
C HIS A 574 -11.78 9.67 4.89
N SER A 575 -11.33 9.05 3.80
CA SER A 575 -10.74 9.75 2.65
C SER A 575 -11.74 10.75 2.05
N ALA A 576 -12.99 10.33 1.85
CA ALA A 576 -14.06 11.18 1.31
C ALA A 576 -14.40 12.37 2.24
N LEU A 577 -14.58 12.12 3.53
CA LEU A 577 -14.86 13.17 4.51
C LEU A 577 -13.69 14.16 4.66
N LYS A 578 -12.46 13.69 4.51
CA LYS A 578 -11.27 14.55 4.49
C LYS A 578 -11.25 15.44 3.25
N SER A 579 -11.55 14.88 2.07
CA SER A 579 -11.67 15.65 0.82
C SER A 579 -12.74 16.74 0.93
N LEU A 580 -13.91 16.45 1.51
CA LEU A 580 -14.96 17.43 1.74
C LEU A 580 -14.53 18.61 2.66
N ARG A 581 -13.69 18.33 3.66
CA ARG A 581 -13.18 19.38 4.59
C ARG A 581 -12.13 20.29 3.95
N THR A 582 -11.35 19.78 3.00
CA THR A 582 -10.28 20.52 2.32
C THR A 582 -10.76 21.33 1.11
N GLY A 583 -12.08 21.46 0.92
CA GLY A 583 -12.67 22.34 -0.10
C GLY A 583 -12.96 21.68 -1.45
N GLY A 584 -13.13 20.36 -1.50
CA GLY A 584 -13.80 19.69 -2.62
C GLY A 584 -13.18 19.83 -4.02
N HIS A 585 -11.93 20.25 -4.15
CA HIS A 585 -11.27 20.29 -5.45
C HIS A 585 -10.71 18.93 -5.86
N LEU A 586 -11.59 18.07 -6.37
CA LEU A 586 -11.27 17.03 -7.33
C LEU A 586 -11.42 17.65 -8.74
N SER A 587 -10.53 18.56 -9.11
CA SER A 587 -10.37 19.00 -10.49
C SER A 587 -8.94 18.74 -10.93
N PRO A 588 -8.72 18.25 -12.16
CA PRO A 588 -7.39 18.25 -12.74
C PRO A 588 -6.91 19.71 -12.78
N ARG A 589 -5.70 19.94 -12.34
CA ARG A 589 -5.04 21.24 -12.46
C ARG A 589 -4.96 21.60 -13.95
N SER A 590 -5.80 22.54 -14.36
CA SER A 590 -5.58 23.36 -15.54
C SER A 590 -5.11 24.74 -15.06
N ASP A 591 -3.93 25.12 -15.49
CA ASP A 591 -3.25 26.42 -15.51
C ASP A 591 -2.82 27.13 -14.21
N PRO A 592 -1.53 27.53 -14.19
CA PRO A 592 -0.93 28.29 -13.10
C PRO A 592 -1.03 29.80 -13.35
N THR A 593 -2.17 30.43 -13.08
CA THR A 593 -2.24 31.90 -12.99
C THR A 593 -3.32 32.32 -12.02
N THR A 594 -2.97 32.42 -10.74
CA THR A 594 -3.43 33.46 -9.78
C THR A 594 -2.78 33.26 -8.41
N PRO A 595 -2.23 34.26 -7.75
CA PRO A 595 -1.59 34.11 -6.44
C PRO A 595 -2.63 34.17 -5.33
N SER A 596 -2.59 33.20 -4.41
CA SER A 596 -3.34 33.22 -3.14
C SER A 596 -2.52 33.85 -2.02
N PRO A 597 -3.17 34.53 -1.04
CA PRO A 597 -2.49 35.33 -0.04
C PRO A 597 -1.81 34.47 1.03
N THR A 598 -0.59 34.84 1.33
CA THR A 598 0.31 34.28 2.33
C THR A 598 -0.16 34.56 3.75
N ASN A 599 -0.21 33.51 4.59
CA ASN A 599 0.05 33.62 6.02
C ASN A 599 1.03 32.50 6.40
N SER A 600 2.31 32.86 6.42
CA SER A 600 3.39 32.02 6.95
C SER A 600 4.20 32.81 7.98
N PRO A 601 4.52 32.23 9.14
CA PRO A 601 5.34 32.90 10.15
C PRO A 601 6.84 32.61 10.03
N PHE A 602 7.38 32.36 8.83
CA PHE A 602 8.84 32.22 8.65
C PHE A 602 9.33 33.09 7.47
N PRO A 603 10.44 33.82 7.63
CA PRO A 603 10.96 34.71 6.61
C PRO A 603 11.68 33.98 5.48
N SER A 604 11.49 34.49 4.26
CA SER A 604 12.09 34.05 3.00
C SER A 604 13.59 34.37 2.92
N PRO A 605 14.41 33.56 2.26
CA PRO A 605 15.77 33.97 1.86
C PRO A 605 15.76 34.67 0.49
N LEU A 606 16.74 35.55 0.36
CA LEU A 606 17.00 36.55 -0.66
C LEU A 606 17.25 36.04 -2.08
N ASN A 607 16.85 36.83 -3.05
CA ASN A 607 17.09 36.77 -4.49
C ASN A 607 18.56 36.74 -4.89
N THR A 608 18.90 35.96 -5.93
CA THR A 608 19.97 36.28 -6.88
C THR A 608 19.58 35.91 -8.32
N PRO A 609 20.16 36.51 -9.37
CA PRO A 609 19.45 36.81 -10.60
C PRO A 609 19.71 35.81 -11.75
N THR A 610 18.70 35.77 -12.62
CA THR A 610 18.62 35.06 -13.90
C THR A 610 19.67 35.48 -14.94
N HIS A 611 20.26 34.53 -15.64
CA HIS A 611 20.74 34.73 -17.02
C HIS A 611 20.06 33.72 -17.94
N GLY A 612 19.36 34.25 -18.93
CA GLY A 612 18.69 33.51 -19.97
C GLY A 612 19.64 33.10 -21.11
N VAL A 613 19.34 31.99 -21.72
CA VAL A 613 19.77 31.69 -23.10
C VAL A 613 18.60 31.04 -23.84
N VAL A 614 18.24 31.69 -24.95
CA VAL A 614 17.27 31.29 -25.96
C VAL A 614 17.99 30.39 -26.98
N VAL A 615 17.42 29.25 -27.37
CA VAL A 615 17.65 28.67 -28.69
C VAL A 615 16.41 27.94 -29.21
N ASN A 616 16.07 28.33 -30.45
CA ASN A 616 15.00 27.92 -31.34
C ASN A 616 15.14 26.50 -31.90
N GLY A 617 13.99 25.95 -32.38
CA GLY A 617 14.00 25.28 -33.69
C GLY A 617 13.31 23.90 -33.79
N PHE A 618 12.16 23.88 -34.44
CA PHE A 618 11.39 22.81 -35.05
C PHE A 618 12.18 21.93 -36.08
N PRO A 619 11.65 20.87 -36.74
CA PRO A 619 10.26 20.50 -36.98
C PRO A 619 9.89 18.98 -36.97
N PHE A 620 8.57 18.74 -37.12
CA PHE A 620 7.84 17.52 -37.50
C PHE A 620 8.47 16.65 -38.60
N LEU A 621 8.24 15.33 -38.49
CA LEU A 621 7.79 14.49 -39.60
C LEU A 621 7.15 13.16 -39.15
N SER A 622 5.99 12.90 -39.70
CA SER A 622 5.16 11.69 -39.67
C SER A 622 5.78 10.54 -40.44
N THR A 623 5.52 9.28 -40.05
CA THR A 623 4.98 8.19 -40.89
C THR A 623 4.88 6.90 -40.07
N SER A 624 3.71 6.30 -40.06
CA SER A 624 3.49 4.87 -39.79
C SER A 624 3.91 4.03 -40.98
N PRO A 625 4.21 2.71 -40.83
CA PRO A 625 3.19 1.72 -41.09
C PRO A 625 3.22 0.53 -40.10
N GLY A 626 2.04 -0.11 -39.97
CA GLY A 626 1.77 -1.22 -39.09
C GLY A 626 2.48 -2.52 -39.43
N ILE A 627 2.79 -3.27 -38.39
CA ILE A 627 3.06 -4.71 -38.44
C ILE A 627 2.28 -5.36 -37.32
N THR A 628 1.21 -6.06 -37.67
CA THR A 628 0.51 -6.99 -36.79
C THR A 628 1.41 -8.20 -36.54
N LYS A 629 2.10 -8.23 -35.39
CA LYS A 629 2.70 -9.46 -34.88
C LYS A 629 1.70 -10.16 -33.97
N LYS A 630 1.29 -11.35 -34.41
CA LYS A 630 0.55 -12.34 -33.63
C LYS A 630 1.45 -12.74 -32.47
N VAL A 631 1.15 -12.27 -31.25
CA VAL A 631 1.88 -12.64 -30.03
C VAL A 631 1.41 -14.05 -29.65
N MET A 632 2.28 -15.03 -29.82
CA MET A 632 2.15 -16.34 -29.18
C MET A 632 2.55 -16.17 -27.72
N HIS A 633 1.64 -16.46 -26.81
CA HIS A 633 1.94 -16.51 -25.39
C HIS A 633 2.81 -17.76 -25.11
N PRO A 634 3.86 -17.65 -24.27
CA PRO A 634 4.64 -18.81 -23.87
C PRO A 634 3.81 -19.76 -23.00
N PRO A 635 4.06 -21.08 -23.07
CA PRO A 635 3.40 -22.05 -22.22
C PRO A 635 3.81 -21.85 -20.75
N ILE A 636 2.85 -22.02 -19.88
CA ILE A 636 3.03 -21.97 -18.41
C ILE A 636 4.04 -23.06 -18.03
N PRO A 637 5.10 -22.77 -17.23
CA PRO A 637 6.03 -23.80 -16.79
C PRO A 637 5.32 -24.82 -15.91
N ASN A 638 5.35 -26.09 -16.32
CA ASN A 638 4.92 -27.20 -15.49
C ASN A 638 5.79 -27.24 -14.23
N ALA A 639 5.16 -27.21 -13.08
CA ALA A 639 5.81 -27.49 -11.82
C ALA A 639 6.33 -28.95 -11.87
N GLY A 640 7.67 -29.12 -11.92
CA GLY A 640 8.31 -30.41 -11.98
C GLY A 640 7.92 -31.27 -10.78
N GLU A 641 7.52 -32.48 -11.05
CA GLU A 641 7.45 -33.58 -10.07
C GLU A 641 8.89 -33.83 -9.57
N GLU A 642 9.23 -33.34 -8.38
CA GLU A 642 10.38 -33.89 -7.65
C GLU A 642 10.01 -35.26 -7.11
N GLY A 643 10.62 -36.26 -7.72
CA GLY A 643 10.51 -37.66 -7.31
C GLY A 643 11.05 -37.85 -5.89
N ILE A 644 10.22 -38.46 -5.05
CA ILE A 644 10.60 -39.02 -3.75
C ILE A 644 11.52 -40.22 -4.02
N VAL A 645 12.82 -40.05 -3.78
CA VAL A 645 13.74 -41.17 -3.64
C VAL A 645 13.73 -41.56 -2.17
N GLY A 646 13.17 -42.75 -1.90
CA GLY A 646 13.29 -43.41 -0.62
C GLY A 646 14.73 -43.90 -0.44
N ALA A 647 15.23 -43.71 0.76
CA ALA A 647 16.37 -44.49 1.28
C ALA A 647 16.02 -45.04 2.64
N ASP A 648 16.37 -46.29 2.84
CA ASP A 648 16.21 -47.17 3.98
C ASP A 648 16.50 -46.56 5.36
#